data_d9b4fd9cfa226625a25e26898b68670b
#
_entry.id   d9b4fd9cfa226625a25e26898b68670b
#
_cell.length_a   1.000
_cell.length_b   1.000
_cell.length_c   1.000
_cell.angle_alpha   90.00
_cell.angle_beta   90.00
_cell.angle_gamma   90.00
#
_symmetry.space_group_name_H-M   'P 1'
#
loop_
_entity.id
_entity.type
_entity.pdbx_description
1 polymer ?
#
loop_
_entity_poly.entity_id
_entity_poly.type
_entity_poly.pdbx_seq_one_letter_code
_entity_poly.pdbx_strand_id
1 'polypeptide(L)'
;MGVPLFAMAQNPIIRDQFTADPTARVFNDKVYLYPSHDIFPPEGQRQDWFCMEDYHVFSSENLTDWTDHGMIITQNKVPWVRPDSYSMWAPDCVYRNGKYYFYFPSAPAQGGGFAVGVAIADRPEGPFTPVAQPIKGINGIDPCVLQASDGNAYIFWGNGRCAKLKENMIELADDNPKETMKWGNREVEMVGVHCLKDLPNRQAEGPFAFEYNGNYYLTYPYVRENTEVLAYAMSKNPMGPYEYKGLIMAEHPNGCWTNHHSILQYKGQWYIFYHTNFFSPKDDKRRSACIEKLVFNADGTIQEVKETMRGVGINKATEKIEIDRYSTASADVLNEYVDTTNYRRGGCATLPAKGSWLKYADVDFSVVSDGYMIISVKAADDTEFCVREGSAKGKVLARIKLAVRPPEPPAGAANNPMAMRFRRDQRGQWLTQTVALDYAPKGVADLVVTNEGSGALSVDWVQFKNRPNYFSPATAVPSKPDANGFIRRWMLLEPIKQEIRSNTVFTNSWLRDVFSKTYFKDQMTIMPRDGQKVKATVTLSQLGNDFRMAAPDPQAKPKTQVETLTWHALDANFYNVKLFRFGEKWANHTYGSLFWAVTTIDSPVEQQNVRLAAGSNGASIWWLNGEEVLLLEGDRRMVVDDGMSSRITLKQGRNVLRCAVINGPGLSDMCVRFLDEKGNPITNLEIK
;
A
#
# COMPACT_ATOMS: atom_id res chain seq x y z
N MET A 1 -1.41 11.84 17.91
CA MET A 1 -2.11 11.14 16.81
C MET A 1 -1.04 10.55 15.93
N GLY A 2 -0.83 9.22 16.01
CA GLY A 2 0.13 8.53 15.16
C GLY A 2 -0.34 8.58 13.71
N VAL A 3 0.54 8.94 12.80
CA VAL A 3 0.28 8.83 11.36
C VAL A 3 0.24 7.33 11.04
N PRO A 4 -0.84 6.79 10.43
CA PRO A 4 -0.81 5.40 10.00
C PRO A 4 0.23 5.28 8.89
N LEU A 5 1.34 4.63 9.20
CA LEU A 5 2.28 4.14 8.20
C LEU A 5 1.54 3.09 7.35
N PHE A 6 1.62 3.26 6.04
CA PHE A 6 0.96 2.36 5.08
C PHE A 6 1.41 0.92 5.33
N ALA A 7 0.47 0.13 5.78
CA ALA A 7 0.64 -1.24 6.18
C ALA A 7 0.77 -2.16 4.99
N MET A 8 1.76 -3.03 5.02
CA MET A 8 1.89 -4.11 4.07
C MET A 8 2.23 -5.40 4.82
N ALA A 9 1.45 -6.46 4.59
CA ALA A 9 1.70 -7.79 5.09
C ALA A 9 2.93 -8.41 4.40
N GLN A 10 4.11 -7.84 4.61
CA GLN A 10 5.35 -8.21 3.92
C GLN A 10 6.55 -7.98 4.84
N ASN A 11 7.52 -8.89 4.76
CA ASN A 11 8.80 -8.75 5.42
C ASN A 11 9.74 -7.80 4.65
N PRO A 12 10.58 -6.99 5.32
CA PRO A 12 10.47 -6.66 6.74
C PRO A 12 9.22 -5.84 7.06
N ILE A 13 8.66 -6.02 8.27
CA ILE A 13 7.38 -5.46 8.69
C ILE A 13 7.43 -3.94 9.00
N ILE A 14 8.59 -3.41 9.32
CA ILE A 14 8.86 -1.98 9.51
C ILE A 14 9.90 -1.54 8.48
N ARG A 15 9.67 -0.41 7.79
CA ARG A 15 10.47 0.00 6.64
C ARG A 15 11.17 1.34 6.76
N ASP A 16 10.68 2.20 7.61
CA ASP A 16 11.15 3.58 7.76
C ASP A 16 12.36 3.68 8.69
N GLN A 17 12.57 2.68 9.53
CA GLN A 17 13.73 2.56 10.41
C GLN A 17 14.22 1.11 10.49
N PHE A 18 15.43 0.89 10.98
CA PHE A 18 15.94 -0.44 11.26
C PHE A 18 15.43 -0.93 12.61
N THR A 19 15.01 -2.19 12.66
CA THR A 19 14.36 -2.81 13.82
C THR A 19 14.96 -4.18 14.03
N ALA A 20 16.02 -4.24 14.84
CA ALA A 20 16.73 -5.48 15.15
C ALA A 20 16.13 -6.20 16.37
N ASP A 21 16.57 -7.42 16.64
CA ASP A 21 16.31 -8.18 17.88
C ASP A 21 14.83 -8.09 18.32
N PRO A 22 13.86 -8.49 17.47
CA PRO A 22 12.47 -8.13 17.63
C PRO A 22 11.82 -8.94 18.74
N THR A 23 11.61 -8.34 19.90
CA THR A 23 10.78 -8.92 20.96
C THR A 23 9.32 -8.51 20.77
N ALA A 24 8.48 -9.50 20.53
CA ALA A 24 7.04 -9.33 20.36
C ALA A 24 6.27 -9.95 21.54
N ARG A 25 5.29 -9.23 22.05
CA ARG A 25 4.42 -9.66 23.18
C ARG A 25 2.96 -9.32 22.88
N VAL A 26 2.04 -10.08 23.44
CA VAL A 26 0.60 -9.80 23.32
C VAL A 26 0.11 -9.12 24.60
N PHE A 27 -0.43 -7.93 24.46
CA PHE A 27 -1.09 -7.18 25.53
C PHE A 27 -2.42 -6.63 25.01
N ASN A 28 -3.50 -6.78 25.78
CA ASN A 28 -4.82 -6.23 25.46
C ASN A 28 -5.28 -6.56 24.00
N ASP A 29 -5.15 -7.83 23.61
CA ASP A 29 -5.51 -8.35 22.28
C ASP A 29 -4.76 -7.69 21.10
N LYS A 30 -3.64 -7.03 21.36
CA LYS A 30 -2.70 -6.49 20.33
C LYS A 30 -1.32 -7.09 20.51
N VAL A 31 -0.61 -7.21 19.41
CA VAL A 31 0.82 -7.51 19.42
C VAL A 31 1.59 -6.20 19.55
N TYR A 32 2.49 -6.14 20.52
CA TYR A 32 3.46 -5.06 20.70
C TYR A 32 4.84 -5.59 20.35
N LEU A 33 5.56 -4.83 19.52
CA LEU A 33 6.92 -5.14 19.08
C LEU A 33 7.88 -4.12 19.68
N TYR A 34 8.87 -4.62 20.41
CA TYR A 34 9.95 -3.86 21.05
C TYR A 34 11.29 -4.27 20.43
N PRO A 35 11.69 -3.64 19.34
CA PRO A 35 12.98 -3.96 18.71
C PRO A 35 14.12 -3.12 19.29
N SER A 36 15.35 -3.56 19.05
CA SER A 36 16.50 -2.67 19.06
C SER A 36 16.44 -1.73 17.86
N HIS A 37 16.83 -0.48 18.03
CA HIS A 37 16.87 0.50 16.95
C HIS A 37 18.30 0.66 16.42
N ASP A 38 18.64 -0.10 15.40
CA ASP A 38 19.95 0.02 14.72
C ASP A 38 20.05 1.37 14.00
N ILE A 39 21.11 2.12 14.26
CA ILE A 39 21.41 3.38 13.56
C ILE A 39 22.78 3.32 12.88
N PHE A 40 23.03 4.20 11.91
CA PHE A 40 24.36 4.41 11.41
C PHE A 40 25.21 5.06 12.49
N PRO A 41 26.44 4.52 12.78
CA PRO A 41 27.28 5.07 13.83
C PRO A 41 27.59 6.55 13.57
N PRO A 42 27.40 7.43 14.58
CA PRO A 42 27.82 8.82 14.50
C PRO A 42 29.33 8.95 14.29
N GLU A 43 29.76 10.14 13.87
CA GLU A 43 31.19 10.44 13.75
C GLU A 43 31.90 10.19 15.07
N GLY A 44 33.08 9.53 15.01
CA GLY A 44 33.84 9.15 16.20
C GLY A 44 33.47 7.79 16.82
N GLN A 45 32.36 7.18 16.40
CA GLN A 45 32.01 5.82 16.82
C GLN A 45 32.62 4.79 15.86
N ARG A 46 32.75 3.54 16.35
CA ARG A 46 33.20 2.40 15.56
C ARG A 46 32.20 2.10 14.43
N GLN A 47 32.60 2.28 13.17
CA GLN A 47 31.72 2.24 12.00
C GLN A 47 31.25 0.83 11.61
N ASP A 48 32.00 -0.20 11.95
CA ASP A 48 31.73 -1.61 11.64
C ASP A 48 31.11 -2.36 12.83
N TRP A 49 30.35 -1.65 13.70
CA TRP A 49 29.79 -2.23 14.92
C TRP A 49 28.30 -1.90 15.09
N PHE A 50 27.66 -2.63 16.00
CA PHE A 50 26.27 -2.40 16.42
C PHE A 50 26.16 -1.06 17.15
N CYS A 51 25.25 -0.21 16.72
CA CYS A 51 25.05 1.13 17.25
C CYS A 51 23.56 1.38 17.47
N MET A 52 23.14 1.54 18.74
CA MET A 52 21.75 1.67 19.16
C MET A 52 21.66 2.64 20.32
N GLU A 53 20.91 3.73 20.19
CA GLU A 53 20.81 4.78 21.20
C GLU A 53 19.49 4.81 21.96
N ASP A 54 18.45 4.18 21.42
CA ASP A 54 17.09 4.26 21.94
C ASP A 54 16.27 3.02 21.57
N TYR A 55 15.01 3.01 22.04
CA TYR A 55 14.01 2.01 21.68
C TYR A 55 12.73 2.69 21.22
N HIS A 56 12.11 2.14 20.20
CA HIS A 56 10.75 2.42 19.77
C HIS A 56 9.83 1.27 20.14
N VAL A 57 8.52 1.51 20.17
CA VAL A 57 7.52 0.47 20.28
C VAL A 57 6.49 0.58 19.17
N PHE A 58 6.15 -0.56 18.59
CA PHE A 58 5.14 -0.68 17.56
C PHE A 58 4.01 -1.57 18.03
N SER A 59 2.79 -1.36 17.52
CA SER A 59 1.68 -2.29 17.79
C SER A 59 0.86 -2.62 16.57
N SER A 60 0.26 -3.82 16.58
CA SER A 60 -0.61 -4.30 15.51
C SER A 60 -1.75 -5.16 16.04
N GLU A 61 -2.94 -5.02 15.44
CA GLU A 61 -4.12 -5.88 15.70
C GLU A 61 -4.24 -7.03 14.68
N ASN A 62 -3.48 -6.99 13.58
CA ASN A 62 -3.60 -7.93 12.46
C ASN A 62 -2.25 -8.43 11.91
N LEU A 63 -1.12 -8.02 12.50
CA LEU A 63 0.26 -8.36 12.10
C LEU A 63 0.70 -7.79 10.75
N THR A 64 -0.14 -6.96 10.14
CA THR A 64 0.12 -6.31 8.85
C THR A 64 0.21 -4.80 9.00
N ASP A 65 -0.71 -4.23 9.76
CA ASP A 65 -0.82 -2.79 10.02
C ASP A 65 -0.11 -2.48 11.35
N TRP A 66 1.01 -1.79 11.28
CA TRP A 66 1.81 -1.44 12.46
C TRP A 66 1.72 0.05 12.75
N THR A 67 1.50 0.39 14.01
CA THR A 67 1.51 1.77 14.50
C THR A 67 2.80 2.00 15.27
N ASP A 68 3.61 2.97 14.85
CA ASP A 68 4.75 3.47 15.64
C ASP A 68 4.24 4.41 16.74
N HIS A 69 4.51 4.08 17.99
CA HIS A 69 4.20 4.92 19.16
C HIS A 69 5.36 5.85 19.54
N GLY A 70 6.44 5.79 18.78
CA GLY A 70 7.62 6.61 18.97
C GLY A 70 8.63 6.04 19.96
N MET A 71 9.64 6.84 20.26
CA MET A 71 10.73 6.50 21.17
C MET A 71 10.23 6.42 22.61
N ILE A 72 10.51 5.30 23.30
CA ILE A 72 10.11 5.03 24.68
C ILE A 72 11.21 5.25 25.71
N ILE A 73 12.47 5.08 25.31
CA ILE A 73 13.67 5.24 26.16
C ILE A 73 14.87 5.57 25.28
N THR A 74 15.76 6.46 25.77
CA THR A 74 17.06 6.73 25.15
C THR A 74 18.19 6.59 26.19
N GLN A 75 19.37 6.20 25.75
CA GLN A 75 20.56 5.96 26.58
C GLN A 75 20.85 7.08 27.59
N ASN A 76 20.72 8.34 27.17
CA ASN A 76 21.04 9.52 27.99
C ASN A 76 19.95 9.86 29.03
N LYS A 77 18.85 9.10 29.08
CA LYS A 77 17.80 9.19 30.10
C LYS A 77 17.90 8.10 31.17
N VAL A 78 18.83 7.15 31.02
CA VAL A 78 19.03 6.04 31.96
C VAL A 78 20.19 6.37 32.91
N PRO A 79 19.95 6.53 34.23
CA PRO A 79 20.96 7.09 35.16
C PRO A 79 22.26 6.27 35.27
N TRP A 80 22.20 4.97 35.05
CA TRP A 80 23.32 4.06 35.22
C TRP A 80 24.07 3.75 33.90
N VAL A 81 23.49 4.11 32.75
CA VAL A 81 24.07 3.88 31.42
C VAL A 81 25.17 4.91 31.15
N ARG A 82 26.26 4.47 30.55
CA ARG A 82 27.32 5.37 30.08
C ARG A 82 26.77 6.23 28.95
N PRO A 83 26.85 7.57 29.06
CA PRO A 83 26.39 8.47 28.01
C PRO A 83 27.06 8.15 26.66
N ASP A 84 26.30 8.26 25.60
CA ASP A 84 26.76 8.04 24.22
C ASP A 84 27.49 6.71 24.00
N SER A 85 27.05 5.67 24.73
CA SER A 85 27.62 4.31 24.59
C SER A 85 27.07 3.56 23.40
N TYR A 86 25.91 3.98 22.87
CA TYR A 86 25.20 3.36 21.74
C TYR A 86 25.01 1.85 21.91
N SER A 87 24.73 1.42 23.13
CA SER A 87 24.66 0.02 23.53
C SER A 87 23.30 -0.39 24.08
N MET A 88 22.22 0.24 23.62
CA MET A 88 20.83 -0.10 23.96
C MET A 88 20.40 -1.31 23.12
N TRP A 89 20.91 -2.51 23.47
CA TRP A 89 20.77 -3.73 22.66
C TRP A 89 19.46 -4.49 22.99
N ALA A 90 19.37 -5.76 22.58
CA ALA A 90 18.16 -6.58 22.58
C ALA A 90 17.29 -6.48 23.85
N PRO A 91 16.03 -5.98 23.78
CA PRO A 91 15.16 -5.78 24.93
C PRO A 91 14.13 -6.90 25.09
N ASP A 92 13.43 -6.89 26.24
CA ASP A 92 12.17 -7.62 26.44
C ASP A 92 11.16 -6.78 27.24
N CYS A 93 9.87 -7.10 27.14
CA CYS A 93 8.82 -6.42 27.90
C CYS A 93 7.77 -7.42 28.41
N VAL A 94 7.43 -7.36 29.70
CA VAL A 94 6.37 -8.20 30.28
C VAL A 94 5.42 -7.37 31.14
N TYR A 95 4.20 -7.86 31.29
CA TYR A 95 3.18 -7.26 32.16
C TYR A 95 3.02 -8.07 33.43
N ARG A 96 3.11 -7.45 34.63
CA ARG A 96 2.83 -8.06 35.90
C ARG A 96 2.31 -7.02 36.89
N ASN A 97 1.36 -7.41 37.73
CA ASN A 97 0.83 -6.59 38.84
C ASN A 97 0.42 -5.16 38.42
N GLY A 98 -0.23 -5.02 37.26
CA GLY A 98 -0.71 -3.73 36.80
C GLY A 98 0.34 -2.84 36.15
N LYS A 99 1.56 -3.33 35.93
CA LYS A 99 2.67 -2.57 35.35
C LYS A 99 3.32 -3.35 34.21
N TYR A 100 3.95 -2.60 33.29
CA TYR A 100 4.81 -3.11 32.22
C TYR A 100 6.26 -2.91 32.62
N TYR A 101 7.04 -3.98 32.54
CA TYR A 101 8.47 -4.00 32.87
C TYR A 101 9.25 -4.23 31.59
N PHE A 102 10.02 -3.22 31.20
CA PHE A 102 10.85 -3.23 30.01
C PHE A 102 12.30 -3.48 30.42
N TYR A 103 12.85 -4.63 30.03
CA TYR A 103 14.21 -5.06 30.33
C TYR A 103 15.11 -4.77 29.16
N PHE A 104 16.28 -4.21 29.42
CA PHE A 104 17.23 -3.86 28.38
C PHE A 104 18.68 -3.93 28.89
N PRO A 105 19.63 -4.42 28.05
CA PRO A 105 21.03 -4.38 28.37
C PRO A 105 21.62 -3.05 27.93
N SER A 106 22.65 -2.59 28.65
CA SER A 106 23.51 -1.51 28.19
C SER A 106 24.86 -1.51 28.91
N ALA A 107 25.82 -0.72 28.38
CA ALA A 107 27.11 -0.51 29.00
C ALA A 107 26.99 0.44 30.20
N PRO A 108 27.33 0.01 31.41
CA PRO A 108 27.22 0.85 32.60
C PRO A 108 28.27 1.99 32.59
N ALA A 109 27.92 3.12 33.24
CA ALA A 109 28.81 4.25 33.40
C ALA A 109 30.04 3.91 34.27
N GLN A 110 29.88 2.97 35.17
CA GLN A 110 30.96 2.47 36.05
C GLN A 110 31.11 0.96 35.89
N GLY A 111 32.33 0.50 35.79
CA GLY A 111 32.64 -0.92 35.53
C GLY A 111 32.83 -1.18 34.03
N GLY A 112 32.80 -2.46 33.65
CA GLY A 112 32.99 -2.91 32.27
C GLY A 112 31.92 -3.96 31.87
N GLY A 113 31.83 -4.25 30.57
CA GLY A 113 30.84 -5.20 30.03
C GLY A 113 29.44 -4.59 29.93
N PHE A 114 28.44 -5.43 30.08
CA PHE A 114 27.02 -5.07 30.03
C PHE A 114 26.30 -5.40 31.33
N ALA A 115 25.30 -4.60 31.66
CA ALA A 115 24.35 -4.86 32.73
C ALA A 115 22.92 -4.79 32.19
N VAL A 116 21.98 -5.42 32.86
CA VAL A 116 20.55 -5.40 32.49
C VAL A 116 19.80 -4.46 33.41
N GLY A 117 19.13 -3.48 32.86
CA GLY A 117 18.24 -2.56 33.55
C GLY A 117 16.75 -2.85 33.31
N VAL A 118 15.93 -2.14 34.08
CA VAL A 118 14.48 -2.20 33.96
C VAL A 118 13.91 -0.78 33.86
N ALA A 119 12.91 -0.61 33.03
CA ALA A 119 12.07 0.58 33.05
C ALA A 119 10.60 0.17 33.20
N ILE A 120 9.80 1.01 33.85
CA ILE A 120 8.44 0.68 34.27
C ILE A 120 7.44 1.66 33.66
N ALA A 121 6.31 1.15 33.18
CA ALA A 121 5.21 1.95 32.64
C ALA A 121 3.83 1.44 33.08
N ASP A 122 2.82 2.30 32.97
CA ASP A 122 1.42 1.97 33.16
C ASP A 122 0.74 1.44 31.89
N ARG A 123 1.36 1.64 30.73
CA ARG A 123 0.85 1.24 29.41
C ARG A 123 1.96 0.58 28.59
N PRO A 124 1.61 -0.36 27.69
CA PRO A 124 2.62 -1.07 26.90
C PRO A 124 3.40 -0.15 25.94
N GLU A 125 2.81 0.95 25.51
CA GLU A 125 3.47 1.97 24.69
C GLU A 125 4.20 3.05 25.51
N GLY A 126 4.24 2.91 26.83
CA GLY A 126 4.92 3.85 27.72
C GLY A 126 4.04 5.04 28.17
N PRO A 127 4.65 6.14 28.65
CA PRO A 127 6.10 6.34 28.80
C PRO A 127 6.74 5.44 29.86
N PHE A 128 7.94 4.95 29.59
CA PHE A 128 8.70 4.12 30.50
C PHE A 128 9.65 4.96 31.36
N THR A 129 9.69 4.68 32.66
CA THR A 129 10.59 5.33 33.62
C THR A 129 11.70 4.35 34.02
N PRO A 130 12.98 4.62 33.72
CA PRO A 130 14.08 3.75 34.08
C PRO A 130 14.27 3.67 35.60
N VAL A 131 14.55 2.46 36.12
CA VAL A 131 15.01 2.25 37.47
C VAL A 131 16.45 2.75 37.60
N ALA A 132 16.77 3.37 38.74
CA ALA A 132 18.02 4.09 38.93
C ALA A 132 19.30 3.22 38.87
N GLN A 133 19.17 1.92 39.09
CA GLN A 133 20.28 0.96 39.06
C GLN A 133 19.91 -0.27 38.21
N PRO A 134 20.87 -0.94 37.58
CA PRO A 134 20.63 -2.22 36.93
C PRO A 134 20.35 -3.34 37.95
N ILE A 135 19.81 -4.46 37.46
CA ILE A 135 19.56 -5.64 38.31
C ILE A 135 20.88 -6.18 38.84
N LYS A 136 21.05 -6.16 40.14
CA LYS A 136 22.25 -6.67 40.82
C LYS A 136 22.41 -8.17 40.56
N GLY A 137 23.58 -8.58 40.11
CA GLY A 137 23.90 -10.00 39.88
C GLY A 137 23.73 -10.45 38.43
N ILE A 138 23.22 -9.60 37.53
CA ILE A 138 23.17 -9.87 36.11
C ILE A 138 24.27 -9.09 35.39
N ASN A 139 25.19 -9.80 34.75
CA ASN A 139 26.20 -9.27 33.86
C ASN A 139 26.04 -9.95 32.50
N GLY A 140 25.69 -9.21 31.47
CA GLY A 140 25.44 -9.76 30.13
C GLY A 140 24.40 -8.99 29.34
N ILE A 141 23.97 -9.60 28.24
CA ILE A 141 23.05 -9.03 27.24
C ILE A 141 21.80 -9.90 27.11
N ASP A 142 20.87 -9.44 26.31
CA ASP A 142 19.70 -10.18 25.79
C ASP A 142 18.80 -10.76 26.89
N PRO A 143 18.26 -9.92 27.79
CA PRO A 143 17.31 -10.39 28.78
C PRO A 143 16.01 -10.87 28.14
N CYS A 144 15.47 -11.99 28.62
CA CYS A 144 14.13 -12.44 28.34
C CYS A 144 13.46 -12.89 29.64
N VAL A 145 12.21 -12.52 29.88
CA VAL A 145 11.46 -12.90 31.08
C VAL A 145 10.32 -13.85 30.76
N LEU A 146 10.37 -15.03 31.38
CA LEU A 146 9.29 -16.00 31.39
C LEU A 146 8.43 -15.82 32.65
N GLN A 147 7.15 -15.56 32.47
CA GLN A 147 6.18 -15.73 33.54
C GLN A 147 5.62 -17.16 33.48
N ALA A 148 6.04 -18.02 34.38
CA ALA A 148 5.72 -19.44 34.35
C ALA A 148 4.38 -19.74 35.01
N SER A 149 3.77 -20.86 34.65
CA SER A 149 2.51 -21.34 35.22
C SER A 149 2.60 -21.69 36.72
N ASP A 150 3.82 -21.82 37.28
CA ASP A 150 4.07 -21.97 38.70
C ASP A 150 3.88 -20.67 39.52
N GLY A 151 3.54 -19.55 38.84
CA GLY A 151 3.32 -18.24 39.43
C GLY A 151 4.58 -17.39 39.59
N ASN A 152 5.77 -17.91 39.29
CA ASN A 152 7.03 -17.18 39.39
C ASN A 152 7.42 -16.55 38.06
N ALA A 153 8.31 -15.57 38.15
CA ALA A 153 8.98 -14.99 36.98
C ALA A 153 10.47 -15.38 36.96
N TYR A 154 10.94 -15.77 35.81
CA TYR A 154 12.33 -16.18 35.57
C TYR A 154 12.93 -15.30 34.47
N ILE A 155 14.13 -14.77 34.73
CA ILE A 155 14.90 -14.00 33.75
C ILE A 155 16.01 -14.87 33.15
N PHE A 156 16.08 -14.87 31.81
CA PHE A 156 17.14 -15.52 31.03
C PHE A 156 18.00 -14.44 30.42
N TRP A 157 19.30 -14.70 30.26
CA TRP A 157 20.21 -13.75 29.59
C TRP A 157 21.46 -14.45 29.02
N GLY A 158 22.12 -13.77 28.09
CA GLY A 158 23.38 -14.22 27.47
C GLY A 158 23.30 -15.63 26.92
N ASN A 159 24.22 -16.48 27.25
CA ASN A 159 24.34 -17.83 26.73
C ASN A 159 23.45 -18.88 27.45
N GLY A 160 22.29 -18.47 27.93
CA GLY A 160 21.33 -19.35 28.61
C GLY A 160 21.51 -19.44 30.12
N ARG A 161 21.94 -18.37 30.78
CA ARG A 161 21.79 -18.24 32.22
C ARG A 161 20.35 -17.92 32.60
N CYS A 162 19.92 -18.44 33.74
CA CYS A 162 18.56 -18.26 34.25
C CYS A 162 18.57 -18.05 35.75
N ALA A 163 17.74 -17.13 36.24
CA ALA A 163 17.46 -16.91 37.67
C ALA A 163 16.00 -16.50 37.88
N LYS A 164 15.48 -16.77 39.09
CA LYS A 164 14.16 -16.31 39.48
C LYS A 164 14.18 -14.85 39.90
N LEU A 165 13.18 -14.09 39.49
CA LEU A 165 12.94 -12.72 39.93
C LEU A 165 12.14 -12.68 41.22
N LYS A 166 12.31 -11.63 42.04
CA LYS A 166 11.38 -11.27 43.11
C LYS A 166 10.06 -10.76 42.50
N GLU A 167 9.03 -10.70 43.34
CA GLU A 167 7.70 -10.22 42.93
C GLU A 167 7.72 -8.76 42.43
N ASN A 168 8.70 -7.96 42.86
CA ASN A 168 8.89 -6.59 42.40
C ASN A 168 9.44 -6.48 40.97
N MET A 169 9.83 -7.60 40.35
CA MET A 169 10.30 -7.71 38.96
C MET A 169 11.60 -6.96 38.64
N ILE A 170 12.29 -6.39 39.62
CA ILE A 170 13.51 -5.58 39.44
C ILE A 170 14.71 -6.11 40.22
N GLU A 171 14.53 -7.21 40.97
CA GLU A 171 15.57 -7.85 41.74
C GLU A 171 15.52 -9.37 41.57
N LEU A 172 16.69 -10.02 41.70
CA LEU A 172 16.76 -11.47 41.75
C LEU A 172 16.30 -11.98 43.12
N ALA A 173 15.61 -13.12 43.15
CA ALA A 173 15.19 -13.77 44.38
C ALA A 173 16.41 -14.22 45.22
N ASP A 174 16.29 -14.16 46.54
CA ASP A 174 17.40 -14.43 47.43
C ASP A 174 17.75 -15.94 47.51
N ASP A 175 16.79 -16.79 47.13
CA ASP A 175 16.90 -18.25 47.08
C ASP A 175 17.46 -18.81 45.78
N ASN A 176 17.90 -17.95 44.88
CA ASN A 176 18.52 -18.40 43.61
C ASN A 176 19.79 -19.23 43.92
N PRO A 177 19.98 -20.34 43.20
CA PRO A 177 21.23 -21.08 43.24
C PRO A 177 22.38 -20.22 42.75
N LYS A 178 23.59 -20.60 43.15
CA LYS A 178 24.84 -19.94 42.73
C LYS A 178 25.77 -20.95 42.13
N GLU A 179 26.43 -20.56 41.05
CA GLU A 179 27.43 -21.36 40.34
C GLU A 179 28.77 -20.65 40.33
N THR A 180 29.84 -21.40 40.60
CA THR A 180 31.20 -20.88 40.46
C THR A 180 31.68 -21.10 39.03
N MET A 181 32.02 -20.01 38.33
CA MET A 181 32.57 -20.03 37.00
C MET A 181 34.02 -19.58 36.99
N LYS A 182 34.83 -20.17 36.11
CA LYS A 182 36.21 -19.70 35.83
C LYS A 182 36.19 -18.62 34.76
N TRP A 183 36.67 -17.44 35.13
CA TRP A 183 36.94 -16.34 34.16
C TRP A 183 38.45 -16.08 34.08
N GLY A 184 39.08 -16.68 33.10
CA GLY A 184 40.53 -16.76 33.09
C GLY A 184 41.08 -17.51 34.30
N ASN A 185 41.93 -16.87 35.12
CA ASN A 185 42.49 -17.45 36.33
C ASN A 185 41.72 -17.12 37.61
N ARG A 186 40.50 -16.52 37.50
CA ARG A 186 39.67 -16.17 38.63
C ARG A 186 38.43 -17.04 38.69
N GLU A 187 38.06 -17.44 39.87
CA GLU A 187 36.76 -18.03 40.18
C GLU A 187 35.79 -16.90 40.53
N VAL A 188 34.64 -16.84 39.82
CA VAL A 188 33.60 -15.84 40.03
C VAL A 188 32.31 -16.56 40.37
N GLU A 189 31.70 -16.22 41.50
CA GLU A 189 30.37 -16.70 41.84
C GLU A 189 29.32 -15.93 41.03
N MET A 190 28.48 -16.67 40.33
CA MET A 190 27.40 -16.15 39.48
C MET A 190 26.07 -16.61 40.06
N VAL A 191 25.10 -15.69 40.20
CA VAL A 191 23.74 -16.01 40.59
C VAL A 191 22.99 -16.71 39.48
N GLY A 192 22.11 -17.66 39.82
CA GLY A 192 21.36 -18.45 38.84
C GLY A 192 22.13 -19.65 38.30
N VAL A 193 21.53 -20.33 37.36
CA VAL A 193 22.09 -21.53 36.72
C VAL A 193 22.32 -21.31 35.22
N HIS A 194 23.29 -22.01 34.68
CA HIS A 194 23.39 -22.19 33.25
C HIS A 194 22.45 -23.33 32.84
N CYS A 195 21.33 -22.99 32.21
CA CYS A 195 20.23 -23.94 32.01
C CYS A 195 20.32 -24.76 30.72
N LEU A 196 21.14 -24.34 29.73
CA LEU A 196 21.36 -25.12 28.52
C LEU A 196 22.46 -26.15 28.73
N LYS A 197 22.13 -27.41 28.49
CA LYS A 197 23.08 -28.53 28.48
C LYS A 197 23.32 -28.93 27.02
N ASP A 198 24.54 -29.41 26.75
CA ASP A 198 24.91 -30.03 25.46
C ASP A 198 24.69 -29.12 24.23
N LEU A 199 25.09 -27.86 24.33
CA LEU A 199 25.10 -26.95 23.18
C LEU A 199 25.94 -27.54 22.03
N PRO A 200 25.42 -27.58 20.80
CA PRO A 200 26.18 -28.02 19.63
C PRO A 200 27.43 -27.14 19.36
N ASN A 201 27.39 -25.89 19.84
CA ASN A 201 28.52 -24.98 19.82
C ASN A 201 28.49 -24.09 21.07
N ARG A 202 29.67 -23.58 21.49
CA ARG A 202 29.85 -22.81 22.72
C ARG A 202 29.39 -21.35 22.68
N GLN A 203 29.02 -20.84 21.50
CA GLN A 203 28.58 -19.46 21.32
C GLN A 203 27.05 -19.45 21.11
N ALA A 204 26.30 -19.27 22.19
CA ALA A 204 24.87 -18.97 22.17
C ALA A 204 24.63 -17.59 22.79
N GLU A 205 23.61 -16.90 22.31
CA GLU A 205 23.11 -15.66 22.88
C GLU A 205 21.59 -15.55 22.69
N GLY A 206 20.96 -14.40 22.88
CA GLY A 206 19.58 -14.10 22.50
C GLY A 206 18.55 -15.09 23.01
N PRO A 207 18.56 -15.54 24.29
CA PRO A 207 17.62 -16.55 24.78
C PRO A 207 16.20 -15.99 24.79
N PHE A 208 15.24 -16.80 24.31
CA PHE A 208 13.82 -16.50 24.46
C PHE A 208 13.09 -17.71 25.07
N ALA A 209 12.34 -17.49 26.13
CA ALA A 209 11.67 -18.56 26.87
C ALA A 209 10.16 -18.41 26.85
N PHE A 210 9.46 -19.53 26.64
CA PHE A 210 8.01 -19.61 26.74
C PHE A 210 7.55 -20.98 27.22
N GLU A 211 6.29 -21.07 27.65
CA GLU A 211 5.65 -22.32 28.09
C GLU A 211 4.54 -22.70 27.11
N TYR A 212 4.51 -24.00 26.75
CA TYR A 212 3.45 -24.55 25.91
C TYR A 212 3.21 -26.03 26.20
N ASN A 213 1.94 -26.42 26.38
CA ASN A 213 1.52 -27.81 26.67
C ASN A 213 2.31 -28.50 27.75
N GLY A 214 2.55 -27.79 28.88
CA GLY A 214 3.26 -28.29 30.03
C GLY A 214 4.75 -28.62 29.81
N ASN A 215 5.34 -27.98 28.78
CA ASN A 215 6.78 -27.96 28.53
C ASN A 215 7.25 -26.51 28.56
N TYR A 216 8.47 -26.32 29.04
CA TYR A 216 9.21 -25.06 28.89
C TYR A 216 10.13 -25.16 27.67
N TYR A 217 10.12 -24.15 26.85
CA TYR A 217 10.97 -24.00 25.68
C TYR A 217 11.96 -22.88 25.92
N LEU A 218 13.23 -23.15 25.66
CA LEU A 218 14.26 -22.13 25.57
C LEU A 218 14.79 -22.15 24.14
N THR A 219 14.58 -21.04 23.44
CA THR A 219 15.00 -20.87 22.07
C THR A 219 16.16 -19.87 22.04
N TYR A 220 17.12 -20.06 21.15
CA TYR A 220 18.35 -19.27 21.16
C TYR A 220 19.07 -19.34 19.82
N PRO A 221 19.72 -18.25 19.37
CA PRO A 221 20.71 -18.32 18.31
C PRO A 221 22.01 -18.95 18.79
N TYR A 222 22.69 -19.66 17.93
CA TYR A 222 24.08 -20.08 18.13
C TYR A 222 24.84 -20.14 16.81
N VAL A 223 26.14 -19.93 16.86
CA VAL A 223 26.98 -19.97 15.66
C VAL A 223 27.13 -21.41 15.19
N ARG A 224 26.62 -21.68 13.97
CA ARG A 224 26.87 -22.90 13.22
C ARG A 224 27.72 -22.53 12.02
N GLU A 225 28.86 -23.20 11.85
CA GLU A 225 29.84 -22.87 10.82
C GLU A 225 30.34 -21.41 10.93
N ASN A 226 29.75 -20.46 10.23
CA ASN A 226 30.20 -19.07 10.16
C ASN A 226 29.17 -18.03 10.57
N THR A 227 27.89 -18.40 10.72
CA THR A 227 26.79 -17.50 11.06
C THR A 227 25.87 -18.13 12.08
N GLU A 228 24.92 -17.36 12.61
CA GLU A 228 23.94 -17.85 13.57
C GLU A 228 22.77 -18.55 12.87
N VAL A 229 22.30 -19.61 13.57
CA VAL A 229 21.03 -20.30 13.34
C VAL A 229 20.18 -20.17 14.59
N LEU A 230 18.87 -20.37 14.47
CA LEU A 230 17.98 -20.45 15.61
C LEU A 230 17.69 -21.89 15.98
N ALA A 231 17.90 -22.22 17.25
CA ALA A 231 17.65 -23.53 17.83
C ALA A 231 16.68 -23.47 19.01
N TYR A 232 16.25 -24.64 19.47
CA TYR A 232 15.47 -24.74 20.69
C TYR A 232 15.82 -25.96 21.51
N ALA A 233 15.62 -25.82 22.80
CA ALA A 233 15.73 -26.86 23.80
C ALA A 233 14.46 -26.90 24.65
N MET A 234 14.15 -28.05 25.25
CA MET A 234 12.93 -28.26 26.06
C MET A 234 13.27 -28.77 27.45
N SER A 235 12.45 -28.39 28.42
CA SER A 235 12.52 -28.86 29.81
C SER A 235 11.14 -29.03 30.45
N LYS A 236 11.07 -29.77 31.53
CA LYS A 236 9.91 -29.81 32.46
C LYS A 236 10.05 -28.86 33.64
N ASN A 237 11.18 -28.20 33.77
CA ASN A 237 11.47 -27.21 34.83
C ASN A 237 11.85 -25.85 34.18
N PRO A 238 11.28 -24.74 34.66
CA PRO A 238 11.57 -23.41 34.09
C PRO A 238 13.05 -23.02 34.16
N MET A 239 13.80 -23.49 35.14
CA MET A 239 15.25 -23.27 35.25
C MET A 239 16.10 -24.38 34.61
N GLY A 240 15.48 -25.28 33.86
CA GLY A 240 16.18 -26.36 33.19
C GLY A 240 16.47 -27.58 34.11
N PRO A 241 17.35 -28.50 33.69
CA PRO A 241 18.13 -28.43 32.42
C PRO A 241 17.27 -28.54 31.15
N TYR A 242 17.62 -27.76 30.16
CA TYR A 242 17.00 -27.81 28.83
C TYR A 242 17.81 -28.71 27.92
N GLU A 243 17.12 -29.64 27.26
CA GLU A 243 17.69 -30.58 26.27
C GLU A 243 17.48 -30.07 24.87
N TYR A 244 18.53 -30.02 24.08
CA TYR A 244 18.48 -29.64 22.65
C TYR A 244 17.50 -30.55 21.88
N LYS A 245 16.66 -29.95 21.02
CA LYS A 245 15.66 -30.68 20.23
C LYS A 245 15.79 -30.45 18.73
N GLY A 246 16.37 -29.34 18.27
CA GLY A 246 16.56 -29.09 16.85
C GLY A 246 16.68 -27.62 16.50
N LEU A 247 16.63 -27.35 15.19
CA LEU A 247 16.63 -26.00 14.64
C LEU A 247 15.19 -25.49 14.52
N ILE A 248 15.04 -24.18 14.66
CA ILE A 248 13.85 -23.43 14.28
C ILE A 248 14.06 -22.79 12.91
N MET A 249 15.24 -22.19 12.69
CA MET A 249 15.63 -21.56 11.42
C MET A 249 17.09 -21.86 11.10
N ALA A 250 17.36 -22.12 9.82
CA ALA A 250 18.72 -22.20 9.30
C ALA A 250 19.37 -20.80 9.18
N GLU A 251 20.59 -20.76 8.66
CA GLU A 251 21.29 -19.51 8.35
C GLU A 251 20.49 -18.64 7.38
N HIS A 252 20.56 -17.33 7.55
CA HIS A 252 19.90 -16.38 6.65
C HIS A 252 20.41 -16.50 5.20
N PRO A 253 19.53 -16.71 4.21
CA PRO A 253 19.94 -16.86 2.81
C PRO A 253 20.63 -15.62 2.24
N ASN A 254 20.39 -14.45 2.83
CA ASN A 254 21.00 -13.17 2.42
C ASN A 254 22.32 -12.82 3.13
N GLY A 255 22.82 -13.73 3.99
CA GLY A 255 24.10 -13.58 4.65
C GLY A 255 24.10 -12.63 5.86
N CYS A 256 22.95 -12.34 6.44
CA CYS A 256 22.90 -11.68 7.76
C CYS A 256 23.61 -12.56 8.78
N TRP A 257 24.59 -11.99 9.53
CA TRP A 257 25.42 -12.79 10.41
C TRP A 257 24.70 -13.18 11.69
N THR A 258 23.98 -12.22 12.32
CA THR A 258 23.20 -12.45 13.53
C THR A 258 21.81 -12.94 13.22
N ASN A 259 21.26 -13.71 14.16
CA ASN A 259 19.84 -14.05 14.21
C ASN A 259 19.34 -13.84 15.65
N HIS A 260 18.24 -13.12 15.82
CA HIS A 260 17.62 -12.89 17.14
C HIS A 260 16.11 -12.87 16.96
N HIS A 261 15.36 -13.41 17.94
CA HIS A 261 13.95 -13.72 17.73
C HIS A 261 13.11 -13.59 18.99
N SER A 262 11.80 -13.67 18.78
CA SER A 262 10.80 -13.95 19.81
C SER A 262 9.68 -14.82 19.25
N ILE A 263 8.98 -15.54 20.11
CA ILE A 263 7.89 -16.45 19.72
C ILE A 263 6.66 -16.12 20.56
N LEU A 264 5.50 -16.01 19.89
CA LEU A 264 4.23 -15.76 20.56
C LEU A 264 3.07 -16.48 19.89
N GLN A 265 1.99 -16.68 20.65
CA GLN A 265 0.71 -17.09 20.12
C GLN A 265 -0.22 -15.87 20.02
N TYR A 266 -0.83 -15.68 18.85
CA TYR A 266 -1.81 -14.63 18.64
C TYR A 266 -3.00 -15.15 17.83
N LYS A 267 -4.22 -14.93 18.32
CA LYS A 267 -5.46 -15.39 17.69
C LYS A 267 -5.43 -16.88 17.28
N GLY A 268 -4.85 -17.72 18.17
CA GLY A 268 -4.79 -19.17 17.98
C GLY A 268 -3.66 -19.68 17.07
N GLN A 269 -2.89 -18.81 16.42
CA GLN A 269 -1.74 -19.17 15.60
C GLN A 269 -0.44 -18.75 16.30
N TRP A 270 0.61 -19.57 16.17
CA TRP A 270 1.95 -19.27 16.64
C TRP A 270 2.77 -18.56 15.56
N TYR A 271 3.58 -17.60 15.99
CA TYR A 271 4.44 -16.78 15.13
C TYR A 271 5.83 -16.69 15.72
N ILE A 272 6.82 -16.59 14.82
CA ILE A 272 8.18 -16.20 15.15
C ILE A 272 8.47 -14.84 14.53
N PHE A 273 9.01 -13.93 15.32
CA PHE A 273 9.60 -12.68 14.89
C PHE A 273 11.11 -12.85 14.88
N TYR A 274 11.76 -12.39 13.84
CA TYR A 274 13.21 -12.48 13.66
C TYR A 274 13.67 -11.26 12.86
N HIS A 275 14.97 -11.11 12.58
CA HIS A 275 15.46 -10.00 11.76
C HIS A 275 16.27 -10.46 10.56
N THR A 276 16.43 -9.58 9.59
CA THR A 276 17.29 -9.74 8.42
C THR A 276 17.94 -8.41 8.05
N ASN A 277 18.99 -8.42 7.22
CA ASN A 277 19.63 -7.22 6.68
C ASN A 277 19.13 -6.85 5.27
N PHE A 278 17.89 -7.18 4.91
CA PHE A 278 17.36 -6.96 3.56
C PHE A 278 17.48 -5.51 3.08
N PHE A 279 17.27 -4.53 3.95
CA PHE A 279 17.43 -3.11 3.57
C PHE A 279 18.87 -2.60 3.67
N SER A 280 19.81 -3.43 4.06
CA SER A 280 21.24 -3.12 4.21
C SER A 280 22.14 -4.31 3.83
N PRO A 281 22.05 -4.85 2.61
CA PRO A 281 22.65 -6.14 2.25
C PRO A 281 24.19 -6.14 2.27
N LYS A 282 24.82 -4.98 2.41
CA LYS A 282 26.26 -4.81 2.57
C LYS A 282 26.68 -4.50 4.01
N ASP A 283 25.72 -4.44 4.92
CA ASP A 283 25.93 -4.07 6.31
C ASP A 283 24.99 -4.87 7.21
N ASP A 284 25.49 -5.91 7.79
CA ASP A 284 24.74 -6.82 8.67
C ASP A 284 24.50 -6.27 10.08
N LYS A 285 24.88 -5.01 10.35
CA LYS A 285 24.65 -4.31 11.62
C LYS A 285 23.42 -3.37 11.56
N ARG A 286 22.69 -3.31 10.45
CA ARG A 286 21.44 -2.54 10.27
C ARG A 286 20.36 -3.50 9.84
N ARG A 287 19.63 -4.02 10.81
CA ARG A 287 18.72 -5.15 10.67
C ARG A 287 17.27 -4.69 10.69
N SER A 288 16.36 -5.52 10.19
CA SER A 288 14.94 -5.20 10.06
C SER A 288 14.08 -6.39 10.43
N ALA A 289 13.05 -6.17 11.26
CA ALA A 289 12.18 -7.18 11.79
C ALA A 289 11.30 -7.84 10.72
N CYS A 290 11.22 -9.17 10.80
CA CYS A 290 10.40 -10.04 9.97
C CYS A 290 9.51 -10.93 10.83
N ILE A 291 8.50 -11.55 10.23
CA ILE A 291 7.56 -12.44 10.90
C ILE A 291 7.20 -13.63 10.01
N GLU A 292 7.15 -14.83 10.61
CA GLU A 292 6.65 -16.05 9.96
C GLU A 292 5.71 -16.82 10.88
N LYS A 293 4.89 -17.71 10.30
CA LYS A 293 4.10 -18.66 11.06
C LYS A 293 5.02 -19.74 11.64
N LEU A 294 4.75 -20.15 12.88
CA LEU A 294 5.43 -21.25 13.54
C LEU A 294 4.44 -22.38 13.79
N VAL A 295 4.88 -23.61 13.56
CA VAL A 295 4.03 -24.81 13.68
C VAL A 295 4.68 -25.80 14.62
N PHE A 296 3.90 -26.36 15.54
CA PHE A 296 4.30 -27.46 16.41
C PHE A 296 3.85 -28.80 15.82
N ASN A 297 4.67 -29.81 15.95
CA ASN A 297 4.29 -31.20 15.75
C ASN A 297 3.42 -31.71 16.91
N ALA A 298 2.78 -32.85 16.74
CA ALA A 298 1.91 -33.44 17.76
C ALA A 298 2.66 -33.81 19.06
N ASP A 299 3.96 -34.07 18.97
CA ASP A 299 4.84 -34.35 20.12
C ASP A 299 5.38 -33.10 20.83
N GLY A 300 5.01 -31.91 20.35
CA GLY A 300 5.45 -30.63 20.89
C GLY A 300 6.78 -30.14 20.29
N THR A 301 7.40 -30.85 19.36
CA THR A 301 8.56 -30.33 18.65
C THR A 301 8.18 -29.25 17.66
N ILE A 302 9.11 -28.32 17.36
CA ILE A 302 8.91 -27.19 16.44
C ILE A 302 9.33 -27.63 15.05
N GLN A 303 8.48 -27.34 14.02
CA GLN A 303 8.87 -27.51 12.64
C GLN A 303 9.82 -26.39 12.22
N GLU A 304 10.81 -26.72 11.39
CA GLU A 304 11.74 -25.73 10.87
C GLU A 304 10.99 -24.69 10.02
N VAL A 305 11.21 -23.41 10.33
CA VAL A 305 10.61 -22.26 9.65
C VAL A 305 11.52 -21.80 8.53
N LYS A 306 10.98 -21.69 7.34
CA LYS A 306 11.68 -21.09 6.21
C LYS A 306 11.49 -19.59 6.21
N GLU A 307 12.57 -18.84 6.16
CA GLU A 307 12.53 -17.40 5.96
C GLU A 307 11.90 -17.05 4.60
N THR A 308 10.93 -16.15 4.61
CA THR A 308 10.35 -15.61 3.39
C THR A 308 10.25 -14.08 3.45
N MET A 309 10.27 -13.45 2.30
CA MET A 309 9.98 -12.01 2.22
C MET A 309 8.46 -11.75 2.18
N ARG A 310 7.64 -12.80 2.07
CA ARG A 310 6.18 -12.68 2.05
C ARG A 310 5.63 -12.27 3.41
N GLY A 311 6.16 -12.82 4.49
CA GLY A 311 5.62 -12.62 5.82
C GLY A 311 4.23 -13.24 5.99
N VAL A 312 3.45 -12.68 6.90
CA VAL A 312 2.13 -13.21 7.28
C VAL A 312 1.00 -12.21 7.00
N GLY A 313 -0.25 -12.67 7.10
CA GLY A 313 -1.44 -11.85 6.94
C GLY A 313 -1.92 -11.74 5.50
N ILE A 314 -3.00 -10.99 5.31
CA ILE A 314 -3.70 -10.82 4.03
C ILE A 314 -3.44 -9.41 3.53
N ASN A 315 -2.90 -9.29 2.30
CA ASN A 315 -2.72 -7.98 1.67
C ASN A 315 -3.98 -7.57 0.92
N LYS A 316 -4.38 -6.31 1.06
CA LYS A 316 -5.47 -5.76 0.25
C LYS A 316 -4.98 -5.52 -1.18
N ALA A 317 -5.70 -6.03 -2.16
CA ALA A 317 -5.39 -5.82 -3.57
C ALA A 317 -5.30 -4.33 -3.96
N THR A 318 -6.02 -3.46 -3.23
CA THR A 318 -6.02 -2.01 -3.46
C THR A 318 -4.77 -1.29 -2.94
N GLU A 319 -3.94 -1.95 -2.15
CA GLU A 319 -2.66 -1.44 -1.67
C GLU A 319 -1.54 -1.82 -2.64
N LYS A 320 -0.40 -1.16 -2.53
CA LYS A 320 0.79 -1.48 -3.32
C LYS A 320 1.39 -2.79 -2.80
N ILE A 321 1.40 -3.83 -3.62
CA ILE A 321 1.97 -5.15 -3.30
C ILE A 321 3.35 -5.23 -3.96
N GLU A 322 4.40 -5.35 -3.17
CA GLU A 322 5.77 -5.57 -3.64
C GLU A 322 5.91 -7.04 -4.07
N ILE A 323 5.92 -7.28 -5.35
CA ILE A 323 5.74 -8.62 -5.91
C ILE A 323 7.01 -9.48 -5.80
N ASP A 324 8.18 -8.89 -5.62
CA ASP A 324 9.44 -9.56 -5.29
C ASP A 324 9.37 -10.34 -3.97
N ARG A 325 8.40 -10.01 -3.11
CA ARG A 325 8.15 -10.68 -1.83
C ARG A 325 7.14 -11.81 -1.99
N TYR A 326 7.28 -12.57 -3.02
CA TYR A 326 6.42 -13.70 -3.33
C TYR A 326 6.54 -14.87 -2.32
N SER A 327 5.53 -15.73 -2.30
CA SER A 327 5.52 -16.94 -1.46
C SER A 327 6.32 -18.09 -2.08
N THR A 328 6.20 -18.27 -3.40
CA THR A 328 6.88 -19.29 -4.17
C THR A 328 7.10 -18.84 -5.60
N ALA A 329 8.11 -19.40 -6.27
CA ALA A 329 8.42 -19.10 -7.67
C ALA A 329 9.01 -20.32 -8.37
N SER A 330 9.11 -20.28 -9.70
CA SER A 330 9.94 -21.20 -10.46
C SER A 330 11.43 -21.00 -10.10
N ALA A 331 12.22 -22.08 -10.18
CA ALA A 331 13.60 -22.09 -9.70
C ALA A 331 14.56 -21.11 -10.41
N ASP A 332 14.16 -20.61 -11.55
CA ASP A 332 14.92 -19.68 -12.40
C ASP A 332 14.66 -18.20 -12.08
N VAL A 333 13.70 -17.86 -11.21
CA VAL A 333 13.41 -16.48 -10.82
C VAL A 333 14.55 -15.92 -9.98
N LEU A 334 14.98 -14.71 -10.34
CA LEU A 334 16.06 -13.99 -9.67
C LEU A 334 15.50 -12.82 -8.86
N ASN A 335 16.03 -12.63 -7.64
CA ASN A 335 15.74 -11.47 -6.82
C ASN A 335 16.89 -10.47 -6.92
N GLU A 336 16.54 -9.23 -7.24
CA GLU A 336 17.47 -8.11 -7.41
C GLU A 336 16.95 -6.90 -6.65
N TYR A 337 17.77 -5.87 -6.45
CA TYR A 337 17.31 -4.60 -5.92
C TYR A 337 16.91 -3.66 -7.07
N VAL A 338 15.83 -2.92 -6.87
CA VAL A 338 15.37 -1.88 -7.81
C VAL A 338 16.45 -0.80 -7.98
N ASP A 339 17.14 -0.48 -6.89
CA ASP A 339 18.18 0.54 -6.85
C ASP A 339 19.31 0.13 -5.88
N THR A 340 20.47 -0.19 -6.41
CA THR A 340 21.64 -0.61 -5.62
C THR A 340 22.33 0.54 -4.89
N THR A 341 21.92 1.78 -5.09
CA THR A 341 22.37 2.96 -4.35
C THR A 341 21.45 3.30 -3.18
N ASN A 342 20.22 2.78 -3.18
CA ASN A 342 19.24 2.95 -2.12
C ASN A 342 18.41 1.68 -1.94
N TYR A 343 18.91 0.76 -1.13
CA TYR A 343 18.27 -0.53 -0.86
C TYR A 343 16.89 -0.44 -0.19
N ARG A 344 16.57 0.68 0.47
CA ARG A 344 15.22 0.91 1.04
C ARG A 344 14.12 1.04 -0.02
N ARG A 345 14.49 1.23 -1.29
CA ARG A 345 13.52 1.15 -2.40
C ARG A 345 12.98 -0.26 -2.62
N GLY A 346 13.57 -1.26 -1.99
CA GLY A 346 13.14 -2.65 -2.07
C GLY A 346 13.71 -3.42 -3.25
N GLY A 347 13.22 -4.64 -3.40
CA GLY A 347 13.63 -5.57 -4.44
C GLY A 347 12.76 -5.54 -5.69
N CYS A 348 13.15 -6.35 -6.65
CA CYS A 348 12.35 -6.73 -7.80
C CYS A 348 12.61 -8.20 -8.12
N ALA A 349 11.62 -8.86 -8.70
CA ALA A 349 11.76 -10.24 -9.17
C ALA A 349 11.92 -10.26 -10.70
N THR A 350 12.95 -10.94 -11.19
CA THR A 350 13.19 -11.12 -12.63
C THR A 350 12.79 -12.52 -13.04
N LEU A 351 11.85 -12.62 -13.97
CA LEU A 351 11.38 -13.84 -14.63
C LEU A 351 12.15 -13.96 -15.96
N PRO A 352 13.22 -14.77 -16.04
CA PRO A 352 14.21 -14.68 -17.11
C PRO A 352 13.73 -15.26 -18.45
N ALA A 353 12.76 -16.17 -18.45
CA ALA A 353 12.37 -16.92 -19.64
C ALA A 353 10.85 -17.14 -19.73
N LYS A 354 10.40 -17.53 -20.91
CA LYS A 354 9.03 -17.99 -21.09
C LYS A 354 8.71 -19.16 -20.19
N GLY A 355 7.60 -19.05 -19.45
CA GLY A 355 7.16 -20.06 -18.49
C GLY A 355 7.68 -19.84 -17.07
N SER A 356 8.62 -18.92 -16.84
CA SER A 356 8.98 -18.48 -15.49
C SER A 356 7.76 -17.86 -14.81
N TRP A 357 7.60 -18.12 -13.52
CA TRP A 357 6.44 -17.62 -12.76
C TRP A 357 6.82 -17.36 -11.30
N LEU A 358 6.08 -16.47 -10.68
CA LEU A 358 6.08 -16.26 -9.23
C LEU A 358 4.66 -16.17 -8.70
N LYS A 359 4.46 -16.57 -7.44
CA LYS A 359 3.18 -16.57 -6.76
C LYS A 359 3.25 -15.78 -5.46
N TYR A 360 2.35 -14.83 -5.30
CA TYR A 360 2.12 -14.05 -4.11
C TYR A 360 0.79 -14.50 -3.48
N ALA A 361 0.85 -15.13 -2.31
CA ALA A 361 -0.32 -15.68 -1.64
C ALA A 361 -1.16 -14.64 -0.91
N ASP A 362 -2.41 -14.97 -0.61
CA ASP A 362 -3.31 -14.28 0.31
C ASP A 362 -3.52 -12.79 -0.02
N VAL A 363 -4.04 -12.48 -1.21
CA VAL A 363 -4.44 -11.14 -1.63
C VAL A 363 -5.96 -11.00 -1.55
N ASP A 364 -6.46 -10.01 -0.82
CA ASP A 364 -7.89 -9.73 -0.66
C ASP A 364 -8.40 -8.81 -1.78
N PHE A 365 -9.24 -9.38 -2.65
CA PHE A 365 -9.93 -8.72 -3.74
C PHE A 365 -11.37 -8.30 -3.39
N SER A 366 -11.83 -8.45 -2.14
CA SER A 366 -13.25 -8.26 -1.76
C SER A 366 -13.84 -6.93 -2.20
N VAL A 367 -13.02 -5.89 -2.31
CA VAL A 367 -13.45 -4.54 -2.73
C VAL A 367 -13.12 -4.22 -4.19
N VAL A 368 -12.53 -5.16 -4.95
CA VAL A 368 -12.21 -4.98 -6.38
C VAL A 368 -13.26 -5.70 -7.22
N SER A 369 -14.07 -4.97 -7.98
CA SER A 369 -15.15 -5.55 -8.78
C SER A 369 -15.03 -5.27 -10.29
N ASP A 370 -14.96 -4.02 -10.69
CA ASP A 370 -14.71 -3.58 -12.06
C ASP A 370 -13.50 -2.64 -12.02
N GLY A 371 -12.33 -3.19 -12.32
CA GLY A 371 -11.11 -2.51 -12.00
C GLY A 371 -10.06 -2.55 -13.11
N TYR A 372 -8.95 -1.98 -12.74
CA TYR A 372 -7.72 -2.04 -13.48
C TYR A 372 -6.55 -2.33 -12.55
N MET A 373 -5.54 -2.93 -13.10
CA MET A 373 -4.26 -3.18 -12.45
C MET A 373 -3.25 -2.12 -12.86
N ILE A 374 -2.47 -1.66 -11.91
CA ILE A 374 -1.27 -0.86 -12.12
C ILE A 374 -0.09 -1.74 -11.73
N ILE A 375 0.89 -1.88 -12.61
CA ILE A 375 2.06 -2.75 -12.36
C ILE A 375 3.34 -2.05 -12.84
N SER A 376 4.40 -2.13 -12.03
CA SER A 376 5.73 -1.62 -12.36
C SER A 376 6.57 -2.76 -12.93
N VAL A 377 7.05 -2.60 -14.15
CA VAL A 377 7.80 -3.62 -14.89
C VAL A 377 8.98 -3.02 -15.65
N LYS A 378 9.99 -3.85 -15.90
CA LYS A 378 11.16 -3.54 -16.72
C LYS A 378 11.48 -4.72 -17.62
N ALA A 379 11.78 -4.45 -18.88
CA ALA A 379 12.23 -5.47 -19.83
C ALA A 379 13.34 -4.91 -20.73
N ALA A 380 14.25 -5.80 -21.14
CA ALA A 380 15.31 -5.46 -22.08
C ALA A 380 14.84 -5.50 -23.55
N ASP A 381 13.68 -6.11 -23.82
CA ASP A 381 13.07 -6.26 -25.11
C ASP A 381 11.55 -6.35 -24.99
N ASP A 382 10.84 -6.27 -26.13
CA ASP A 382 9.40 -6.47 -26.16
C ASP A 382 9.06 -7.87 -25.62
N THR A 383 8.06 -7.93 -24.74
CA THR A 383 7.65 -9.18 -24.11
C THR A 383 6.15 -9.21 -23.83
N GLU A 384 5.64 -10.37 -23.48
CA GLU A 384 4.26 -10.58 -23.06
C GLU A 384 4.24 -11.30 -21.71
N PHE A 385 3.34 -10.90 -20.81
CA PHE A 385 3.16 -11.56 -19.53
C PHE A 385 1.69 -11.53 -19.10
N CYS A 386 1.35 -12.45 -18.20
CA CYS A 386 0.03 -12.52 -17.62
C CYS A 386 0.07 -12.41 -16.09
N VAL A 387 -0.99 -11.82 -15.55
CA VAL A 387 -1.32 -11.89 -14.14
C VAL A 387 -2.52 -12.80 -13.99
N ARG A 388 -2.42 -13.81 -13.09
CA ARG A 388 -3.36 -14.93 -12.98
C ARG A 388 -3.80 -15.16 -11.54
N GLU A 389 -4.90 -15.89 -11.37
CA GLU A 389 -5.40 -16.37 -10.09
C GLU A 389 -4.87 -17.76 -9.78
N GLY A 390 -4.39 -17.96 -8.56
CA GLY A 390 -4.13 -19.26 -7.92
C GLY A 390 -2.88 -19.98 -8.40
N SER A 391 -2.65 -20.11 -9.71
CA SER A 391 -1.53 -20.85 -10.26
C SER A 391 -1.03 -20.31 -11.60
N ALA A 392 0.16 -20.76 -12.04
CA ALA A 392 0.72 -20.40 -13.34
C ALA A 392 -0.15 -20.82 -14.55
N LYS A 393 -1.11 -21.71 -14.34
CA LYS A 393 -2.13 -22.11 -15.33
C LYS A 393 -3.53 -21.59 -14.96
N GLY A 394 -3.62 -20.75 -13.93
CA GLY A 394 -4.87 -20.19 -13.44
C GLY A 394 -5.51 -19.22 -14.42
N LYS A 395 -6.74 -18.83 -14.10
CA LYS A 395 -7.50 -17.87 -14.91
C LYS A 395 -6.76 -16.54 -15.00
N VAL A 396 -6.70 -15.95 -16.20
CA VAL A 396 -5.99 -14.70 -16.47
C VAL A 396 -6.83 -13.53 -15.94
N LEU A 397 -6.26 -12.70 -15.06
CA LEU A 397 -6.83 -11.42 -14.64
C LEU A 397 -6.53 -10.31 -15.64
N ALA A 398 -5.30 -10.32 -16.13
CA ALA A 398 -4.84 -9.36 -17.12
C ALA A 398 -3.70 -9.96 -17.99
N ARG A 399 -3.70 -9.61 -19.26
CA ARG A 399 -2.64 -9.93 -20.21
C ARG A 399 -2.01 -8.66 -20.73
N ILE A 400 -0.70 -8.56 -20.69
CA ILE A 400 0.05 -7.37 -21.02
C ILE A 400 1.07 -7.69 -22.12
N LYS A 401 0.95 -6.97 -23.22
CA LYS A 401 1.98 -6.90 -24.27
C LYS A 401 2.82 -5.65 -23.98
N LEU A 402 4.03 -5.84 -23.51
CA LEU A 402 4.95 -4.78 -23.14
C LEU A 402 5.84 -4.47 -24.35
N ALA A 403 5.60 -3.34 -25.01
CA ALA A 403 6.41 -2.81 -26.08
C ALA A 403 7.40 -1.78 -25.53
N VAL A 404 8.68 -2.12 -25.50
CA VAL A 404 9.78 -1.26 -24.99
C VAL A 404 10.70 -0.78 -26.09
N ARG A 405 10.69 -1.42 -27.27
CA ARG A 405 11.40 -0.95 -28.45
C ARG A 405 10.71 0.30 -29.04
N PRO A 406 11.47 1.24 -29.58
CA PRO A 406 10.86 2.35 -30.30
C PRO A 406 10.05 1.79 -31.49
N PRO A 407 8.80 2.24 -31.70
CA PRO A 407 7.99 1.77 -32.81
C PRO A 407 8.69 2.09 -34.16
N GLU A 408 8.52 1.24 -35.18
CA GLU A 408 9.05 1.52 -36.51
C GLU A 408 8.46 2.84 -37.08
N PRO A 409 9.26 3.67 -37.79
CA PRO A 409 8.73 4.87 -38.42
C PRO A 409 7.67 4.48 -39.45
N PRO A 410 6.55 5.19 -39.52
CA PRO A 410 5.66 5.09 -40.69
C PRO A 410 6.44 5.29 -41.98
N ALA A 411 6.10 4.57 -43.03
CA ALA A 411 6.75 4.72 -44.33
C ALA A 411 6.72 6.20 -44.76
N GLY A 412 7.90 6.78 -45.05
CA GLY A 412 8.06 8.18 -45.40
C GLY A 412 8.26 9.18 -44.28
N ALA A 413 8.19 8.77 -43.00
CA ALA A 413 8.33 9.67 -41.84
C ALA A 413 9.76 9.73 -41.26
N ALA A 414 10.74 9.06 -41.86
CA ALA A 414 12.13 8.98 -41.36
C ALA A 414 12.80 10.36 -41.15
N ASN A 415 12.34 11.39 -41.83
CA ASN A 415 12.87 12.76 -41.78
C ASN A 415 11.94 13.74 -41.02
N ASN A 416 10.89 13.29 -40.34
CA ASN A 416 10.00 14.18 -39.60
C ASN A 416 10.43 14.28 -38.13
N PRO A 417 10.98 15.43 -37.69
CA PRO A 417 11.42 15.60 -36.29
C PRO A 417 10.31 15.39 -35.24
N MET A 418 9.04 15.67 -35.62
CA MET A 418 7.89 15.45 -34.74
C MET A 418 7.57 13.96 -34.57
N ALA A 419 7.63 13.16 -35.63
CA ALA A 419 7.44 11.73 -35.59
C ALA A 419 8.54 11.05 -34.75
N MET A 420 9.75 11.57 -34.79
CA MET A 420 10.90 11.08 -33.99
C MET A 420 10.75 11.42 -32.49
N ARG A 421 10.06 12.51 -32.10
CA ARG A 421 9.90 12.97 -30.73
C ARG A 421 9.09 12.00 -29.84
N PHE A 422 8.24 11.19 -30.43
CA PHE A 422 7.39 10.21 -29.71
C PHE A 422 7.97 8.79 -29.70
N ARG A 423 9.15 8.59 -30.29
CA ARG A 423 9.83 7.30 -30.37
C ARG A 423 10.88 7.21 -29.29
N ARG A 424 10.44 6.92 -28.06
CA ARG A 424 11.35 6.68 -26.93
C ARG A 424 11.71 5.21 -26.88
N ASP A 425 13.00 4.91 -26.82
CA ASP A 425 13.52 3.61 -26.42
C ASP A 425 13.32 3.49 -24.90
N GLN A 426 12.53 2.51 -24.47
CA GLN A 426 12.18 2.27 -23.09
C GLN A 426 12.82 0.96 -22.55
N ARG A 427 13.71 0.34 -23.34
CA ARG A 427 14.42 -0.87 -22.92
C ARG A 427 15.22 -0.62 -21.65
N GLY A 428 15.10 -1.55 -20.71
CA GLY A 428 15.79 -1.47 -19.42
C GLY A 428 15.30 -0.37 -18.46
N GLN A 429 14.22 0.35 -18.81
CA GLN A 429 13.61 1.36 -17.95
C GLN A 429 12.43 0.77 -17.18
N TRP A 430 12.23 1.24 -15.95
CA TRP A 430 11.03 0.93 -15.17
C TRP A 430 9.82 1.67 -15.77
N LEU A 431 8.80 0.91 -16.11
CA LEU A 431 7.57 1.38 -16.72
C LEU A 431 6.38 1.02 -15.83
N THR A 432 5.51 1.98 -15.61
CA THR A 432 4.22 1.73 -14.97
C THR A 432 3.16 1.47 -16.03
N GLN A 433 2.59 0.26 -16.04
CA GLN A 433 1.52 -0.15 -16.94
C GLN A 433 0.18 -0.09 -16.21
N THR A 434 -0.85 0.43 -16.88
CA THR A 434 -2.24 0.41 -16.38
C THR A 434 -3.07 -0.44 -17.32
N VAL A 435 -3.63 -1.53 -16.81
CA VAL A 435 -4.30 -2.54 -17.62
C VAL A 435 -5.68 -2.85 -17.04
N ALA A 436 -6.72 -2.83 -17.87
CA ALA A 436 -8.04 -3.27 -17.46
C ALA A 436 -8.02 -4.75 -17.07
N LEU A 437 -8.77 -5.10 -16.03
CA LEU A 437 -8.95 -6.50 -15.65
C LEU A 437 -9.99 -7.17 -16.53
N ASP A 438 -9.70 -8.40 -16.97
CA ASP A 438 -10.68 -9.27 -17.61
C ASP A 438 -11.75 -9.73 -16.61
N TYR A 439 -11.35 -9.93 -15.35
CA TYR A 439 -12.21 -10.13 -14.19
C TYR A 439 -11.43 -9.86 -12.90
N ALA A 440 -12.13 -9.68 -11.79
CA ALA A 440 -11.54 -9.62 -10.45
C ALA A 440 -11.88 -10.89 -9.66
N PRO A 441 -10.91 -11.51 -8.95
CA PRO A 441 -11.18 -12.59 -7.99
C PRO A 441 -12.19 -12.17 -6.93
N LYS A 442 -12.85 -13.13 -6.31
CA LYS A 442 -13.75 -12.89 -5.18
C LYS A 442 -13.10 -13.27 -3.87
N GLY A 443 -13.05 -12.33 -2.92
CA GLY A 443 -12.44 -12.59 -1.62
C GLY A 443 -10.92 -12.70 -1.69
N VAL A 444 -10.34 -13.60 -0.89
CA VAL A 444 -8.89 -13.81 -0.84
C VAL A 444 -8.47 -14.82 -1.90
N ALA A 445 -7.45 -14.46 -2.69
CA ALA A 445 -6.90 -15.28 -3.75
C ALA A 445 -5.38 -15.11 -3.87
N ASP A 446 -4.69 -16.14 -4.40
CA ASP A 446 -3.28 -16.02 -4.73
C ASP A 446 -3.11 -15.32 -6.08
N LEU A 447 -2.13 -14.43 -6.15
CA LEU A 447 -1.74 -13.72 -7.37
C LEU A 447 -0.53 -14.37 -8.00
N VAL A 448 -0.57 -14.66 -9.30
CA VAL A 448 0.54 -15.28 -10.02
C VAL A 448 0.93 -14.45 -11.23
N VAL A 449 2.20 -14.12 -11.34
CA VAL A 449 2.77 -13.46 -12.54
C VAL A 449 3.50 -14.52 -13.36
N THR A 450 3.21 -14.57 -14.66
CA THR A 450 3.84 -15.51 -15.60
C THR A 450 4.46 -14.78 -16.77
N ASN A 451 5.70 -15.06 -17.09
CA ASN A 451 6.34 -14.58 -18.33
C ASN A 451 5.90 -15.45 -19.51
N GLU A 452 5.21 -14.88 -20.48
CA GLU A 452 4.72 -15.54 -21.70
C GLU A 452 5.62 -15.27 -22.91
N GLY A 453 6.51 -14.28 -22.82
CA GLY A 453 7.46 -13.89 -23.84
C GLY A 453 8.82 -14.58 -23.71
N SER A 454 9.68 -14.39 -24.71
CA SER A 454 11.04 -14.96 -24.73
C SER A 454 12.08 -14.12 -23.98
N GLY A 455 11.79 -12.83 -23.75
CA GLY A 455 12.68 -11.91 -23.06
C GLY A 455 12.49 -11.93 -21.53
N ALA A 456 13.51 -11.53 -20.78
CA ALA A 456 13.44 -11.38 -19.34
C ALA A 456 12.48 -10.25 -18.94
N LEU A 457 11.64 -10.50 -17.95
CA LEU A 457 10.71 -9.55 -17.35
C LEU A 457 11.07 -9.35 -15.89
N SER A 458 11.39 -8.12 -15.49
CA SER A 458 11.49 -7.75 -14.07
C SER A 458 10.21 -7.08 -13.61
N VAL A 459 9.73 -7.45 -12.41
CA VAL A 459 8.50 -6.92 -11.80
C VAL A 459 8.86 -6.40 -10.41
N ASP A 460 8.41 -5.18 -10.12
CA ASP A 460 8.64 -4.49 -8.84
C ASP A 460 7.37 -4.60 -7.96
N TRP A 461 6.28 -3.93 -8.34
CA TRP A 461 5.05 -3.93 -7.56
C TRP A 461 3.79 -3.97 -8.45
N VAL A 462 2.69 -4.36 -7.82
CA VAL A 462 1.36 -4.37 -8.42
C VAL A 462 0.34 -3.73 -7.46
N GLN A 463 -0.67 -3.06 -8.02
CA GLN A 463 -1.79 -2.49 -7.28
C GLN A 463 -3.07 -2.60 -8.12
N PHE A 464 -4.18 -2.91 -7.47
CA PHE A 464 -5.49 -2.97 -8.14
C PHE A 464 -6.35 -1.80 -7.69
N LYS A 465 -7.12 -1.23 -8.60
CA LYS A 465 -8.04 -0.13 -8.32
C LYS A 465 -9.34 -0.35 -9.05
N ASN A 466 -10.44 -0.02 -8.41
CA ASN A 466 -11.72 0.05 -9.09
C ASN A 466 -11.75 1.23 -10.07
N ARG A 467 -12.45 1.07 -11.16
CA ARG A 467 -12.78 2.22 -11.99
C ARG A 467 -13.66 3.17 -11.15
N PRO A 468 -13.36 4.46 -11.16
CA PRO A 468 -14.24 5.40 -10.51
C PRO A 468 -15.65 5.27 -11.06
N ASN A 469 -16.63 5.10 -10.19
CA ASN A 469 -18.03 5.15 -10.60
C ASN A 469 -18.40 6.62 -10.83
N TYR A 470 -18.46 7.02 -12.09
CA TYR A 470 -18.76 8.40 -12.49
C TYR A 470 -20.26 8.71 -12.45
N PHE A 471 -21.12 7.69 -12.60
CA PHE A 471 -22.56 7.84 -12.71
C PHE A 471 -23.29 6.73 -11.98
N SER A 472 -24.40 7.10 -11.35
CA SER A 472 -25.39 6.16 -10.84
C SER A 472 -26.70 6.33 -11.62
N PRO A 473 -27.51 5.28 -11.82
CA PRO A 473 -28.84 5.45 -12.37
C PRO A 473 -29.64 6.43 -11.51
N ALA A 474 -30.35 7.38 -12.15
CA ALA A 474 -31.22 8.29 -11.44
C ALA A 474 -32.38 7.54 -10.79
N THR A 475 -32.68 7.88 -9.55
CA THR A 475 -33.79 7.30 -8.82
C THR A 475 -35.09 8.08 -9.08
N ALA A 476 -36.24 7.49 -8.75
CA ALA A 476 -37.57 8.16 -8.85
C ALA A 476 -37.69 9.35 -7.86
N VAL A 477 -36.87 9.39 -6.82
CA VAL A 477 -36.86 10.50 -5.85
C VAL A 477 -36.06 11.67 -6.46
N PRO A 478 -36.61 12.90 -6.47
CA PRO A 478 -35.88 14.06 -6.94
C PRO A 478 -34.56 14.26 -6.17
N SER A 479 -33.52 14.60 -6.88
CA SER A 479 -32.23 14.98 -6.23
C SER A 479 -32.21 16.47 -5.92
N LYS A 480 -31.25 16.89 -5.09
CA LYS A 480 -30.96 18.30 -4.82
C LYS A 480 -29.58 18.66 -5.40
N PRO A 481 -29.33 19.93 -5.69
CA PRO A 481 -27.98 20.40 -5.89
C PRO A 481 -27.10 19.99 -4.70
N ASP A 482 -25.81 19.79 -4.91
CA ASP A 482 -24.90 19.53 -3.79
C ASP A 482 -24.72 20.75 -2.88
N ALA A 483 -23.93 20.63 -1.82
CA ALA A 483 -23.68 21.72 -0.87
C ALA A 483 -23.09 23.01 -1.51
N ASN A 484 -22.49 22.88 -2.69
CA ASN A 484 -21.95 24.00 -3.46
C ASN A 484 -22.86 24.44 -4.62
N GLY A 485 -24.10 23.89 -4.68
CA GLY A 485 -25.12 24.24 -5.66
C GLY A 485 -25.02 23.52 -7.02
N PHE A 486 -24.07 22.58 -7.20
CA PHE A 486 -23.92 21.91 -8.49
C PHE A 486 -25.03 20.93 -8.81
N ILE A 487 -25.52 21.00 -10.04
CA ILE A 487 -26.58 20.13 -10.59
C ILE A 487 -25.92 18.86 -11.13
N ARG A 488 -26.27 17.71 -10.55
CA ARG A 488 -25.67 16.42 -10.87
C ARG A 488 -26.59 15.46 -11.61
N ARG A 489 -27.92 15.65 -11.58
CA ARG A 489 -28.92 14.81 -12.27
C ARG A 489 -29.19 15.29 -13.67
N TRP A 490 -29.06 14.37 -14.64
CA TRP A 490 -29.20 14.67 -16.04
C TRP A 490 -29.82 13.53 -16.83
N MET A 491 -30.61 13.87 -17.84
CA MET A 491 -30.88 13.03 -18.99
C MET A 491 -29.78 13.28 -20.00
N LEU A 492 -28.93 12.29 -20.25
CA LEU A 492 -27.81 12.35 -21.20
C LEU A 492 -28.13 11.54 -22.45
N LEU A 493 -28.01 12.14 -23.63
CA LEU A 493 -28.10 11.42 -24.89
C LEU A 493 -26.74 10.79 -25.23
N GLU A 494 -26.77 9.56 -25.76
CA GLU A 494 -25.58 8.95 -26.36
C GLU A 494 -24.91 9.91 -27.35
N PRO A 495 -23.54 9.91 -27.46
CA PRO A 495 -22.81 10.94 -28.18
C PRO A 495 -23.24 11.07 -29.64
N ILE A 496 -23.57 12.28 -30.09
CA ILE A 496 -23.79 12.60 -31.50
C ILE A 496 -22.42 12.84 -32.15
N LYS A 497 -21.98 11.92 -32.97
CA LYS A 497 -20.67 12.01 -33.66
C LYS A 497 -20.65 13.19 -34.64
N GLN A 498 -19.65 14.05 -34.50
CA GLN A 498 -19.37 15.16 -35.41
C GLN A 498 -17.93 15.05 -35.92
N GLU A 499 -17.69 15.45 -37.16
CA GLU A 499 -16.35 15.52 -37.70
C GLU A 499 -15.69 16.82 -37.24
N ILE A 500 -14.58 16.73 -36.53
CA ILE A 500 -13.70 17.85 -36.20
C ILE A 500 -12.33 17.57 -36.83
N ARG A 501 -11.89 18.45 -37.69
CA ARG A 501 -10.64 18.30 -38.45
C ARG A 501 -9.44 18.96 -37.77
N SER A 502 -9.69 19.92 -36.86
CA SER A 502 -8.63 20.69 -36.21
C SER A 502 -9.20 21.49 -35.03
N ASN A 503 -8.38 21.78 -34.01
CA ASN A 503 -8.75 22.66 -32.90
C ASN A 503 -9.02 24.10 -33.36
N THR A 504 -8.52 24.51 -34.52
CA THR A 504 -8.74 25.85 -35.06
C THR A 504 -10.17 26.09 -35.55
N VAL A 505 -11.01 25.04 -35.63
CA VAL A 505 -12.41 25.17 -36.03
C VAL A 505 -13.35 25.59 -34.88
N PHE A 506 -12.89 25.63 -33.61
CA PHE A 506 -13.69 26.12 -32.47
C PHE A 506 -13.85 27.65 -32.50
N THR A 507 -14.12 28.23 -33.67
CA THR A 507 -14.51 29.64 -33.78
C THR A 507 -15.95 29.84 -33.37
N ASN A 508 -16.30 31.04 -32.94
CA ASN A 508 -17.69 31.36 -32.53
C ASN A 508 -18.71 31.10 -33.65
N SER A 509 -18.39 31.43 -34.88
CA SER A 509 -19.26 31.17 -36.03
C SER A 509 -19.49 29.67 -36.26
N TRP A 510 -18.43 28.88 -36.24
CA TRP A 510 -18.56 27.43 -36.42
C TRP A 510 -19.37 26.78 -35.27
N LEU A 511 -19.18 27.19 -34.03
CA LEU A 511 -19.93 26.73 -32.89
C LEU A 511 -21.42 27.06 -33.03
N ARG A 512 -21.73 28.28 -33.48
CA ARG A 512 -23.11 28.69 -33.75
C ARG A 512 -23.76 27.77 -34.80
N ASP A 513 -23.06 27.45 -35.86
CA ASP A 513 -23.54 26.53 -36.90
C ASP A 513 -23.76 25.13 -36.35
N VAL A 514 -22.81 24.60 -35.57
CA VAL A 514 -22.92 23.27 -34.96
C VAL A 514 -24.09 23.22 -33.96
N PHE A 515 -24.21 24.17 -33.06
CA PHE A 515 -25.25 24.16 -32.05
C PHE A 515 -26.66 24.51 -32.56
N SER A 516 -26.76 25.20 -33.71
CA SER A 516 -28.01 25.53 -34.35
C SER A 516 -28.56 24.41 -35.26
N LYS A 517 -27.75 23.41 -35.61
CA LYS A 517 -28.19 22.25 -36.40
C LYS A 517 -29.24 21.43 -35.63
N THR A 518 -30.23 20.95 -36.39
CA THR A 518 -31.19 19.96 -35.90
C THR A 518 -30.63 18.57 -36.15
N TYR A 519 -30.21 17.90 -35.07
CA TYR A 519 -29.67 16.53 -35.10
C TYR A 519 -30.74 15.48 -34.97
N PHE A 520 -31.80 15.76 -34.19
CA PHE A 520 -32.94 14.86 -34.00
C PHE A 520 -34.24 15.68 -33.82
N LYS A 521 -35.34 15.01 -34.03
CA LYS A 521 -36.67 15.63 -33.94
C LYS A 521 -36.92 16.19 -32.54
N ASP A 522 -37.48 17.38 -32.48
CA ASP A 522 -37.92 18.06 -31.24
C ASP A 522 -36.77 18.33 -30.24
N GLN A 523 -35.50 18.43 -30.70
CA GLN A 523 -34.33 18.54 -29.82
C GLN A 523 -34.41 19.71 -28.82
N MET A 524 -35.05 20.81 -29.18
CA MET A 524 -35.19 21.98 -28.27
C MET A 524 -36.43 21.88 -27.33
N THR A 525 -37.36 20.98 -27.59
CA THR A 525 -38.59 20.87 -26.82
C THR A 525 -38.78 19.53 -26.13
N ILE A 526 -38.05 18.50 -26.54
CA ILE A 526 -38.16 17.15 -25.97
C ILE A 526 -37.90 17.16 -24.46
N MET A 527 -38.78 16.43 -23.76
CA MET A 527 -38.64 16.07 -22.35
C MET A 527 -38.33 14.56 -22.31
N PRO A 528 -37.05 14.17 -22.39
CA PRO A 528 -36.74 12.77 -22.57
C PRO A 528 -37.00 11.93 -21.33
N ARG A 529 -37.20 10.61 -21.56
CA ARG A 529 -37.31 9.60 -20.50
C ARG A 529 -36.13 8.61 -20.60
N ASP A 530 -35.82 7.99 -19.51
CA ASP A 530 -34.79 6.93 -19.50
C ASP A 530 -35.15 5.82 -20.49
N GLY A 531 -34.15 5.39 -21.28
CA GLY A 531 -34.33 4.41 -22.34
C GLY A 531 -35.03 4.92 -23.61
N GLN A 532 -35.47 6.19 -23.66
CA GLN A 532 -36.13 6.75 -24.86
C GLN A 532 -35.12 6.84 -26.01
N LYS A 533 -35.53 6.34 -27.17
CA LYS A 533 -34.71 6.34 -28.39
C LYS A 533 -35.08 7.49 -29.33
N VAL A 534 -34.10 8.07 -29.94
CA VAL A 534 -34.28 9.08 -31.00
C VAL A 534 -33.41 8.72 -32.22
N LYS A 535 -33.88 9.06 -33.41
CA LYS A 535 -33.10 8.97 -34.63
C LYS A 535 -32.35 10.27 -34.77
N ALA A 536 -30.99 10.20 -34.75
CA ALA A 536 -30.10 11.36 -34.86
C ALA A 536 -29.23 11.25 -36.08
N THR A 537 -29.01 12.39 -36.74
CA THR A 537 -28.03 12.50 -37.82
C THR A 537 -26.63 12.67 -37.21
N VAL A 538 -25.73 11.74 -37.49
CA VAL A 538 -24.35 11.76 -37.06
C VAL A 538 -23.41 11.91 -38.27
N THR A 539 -22.24 12.49 -38.03
CA THR A 539 -21.20 12.62 -39.04
C THR A 539 -20.07 11.61 -38.70
N LEU A 540 -19.78 10.72 -39.64
CA LEU A 540 -18.72 9.73 -39.42
C LEU A 540 -17.37 10.42 -39.60
N SER A 541 -16.53 10.28 -38.58
CA SER A 541 -15.14 10.72 -38.64
C SER A 541 -14.38 9.90 -39.68
N GLN A 542 -13.64 10.59 -40.56
CA GLN A 542 -12.72 9.97 -41.50
C GLN A 542 -11.35 9.69 -40.86
N LEU A 543 -11.16 10.19 -39.66
CA LEU A 543 -9.92 10.01 -38.91
C LEU A 543 -9.97 8.62 -38.21
N GLY A 544 -9.79 7.55 -38.76
CA GLY A 544 -9.76 6.23 -38.12
C GLY A 544 -9.55 6.23 -36.57
N ASN A 545 -9.24 5.13 -35.96
CA ASN A 545 -9.05 5.04 -34.51
C ASN A 545 -7.83 5.83 -33.97
N ASP A 546 -7.00 6.37 -34.83
CA ASP A 546 -5.78 7.12 -34.44
C ASP A 546 -5.79 8.54 -35.02
N PHE A 547 -6.73 9.35 -34.56
CA PHE A 547 -6.91 10.75 -35.00
C PHE A 547 -5.69 11.65 -34.73
N ARG A 548 -4.73 11.22 -33.91
CA ARG A 548 -3.52 11.99 -33.58
C ARG A 548 -2.46 11.95 -34.67
N MET A 549 -2.55 10.99 -35.59
CA MET A 549 -1.47 10.67 -36.54
C MET A 549 -1.85 10.84 -38.04
N ALA A 550 -3.14 10.90 -38.35
CA ALA A 550 -3.60 11.04 -39.76
C ALA A 550 -4.09 12.46 -40.02
N ALA A 551 -3.46 13.16 -40.94
CA ALA A 551 -4.05 14.35 -41.50
C ALA A 551 -5.28 13.93 -42.35
N PRO A 552 -6.49 14.47 -42.09
CA PRO A 552 -7.64 14.15 -42.91
C PRO A 552 -7.40 14.63 -44.32
N ASP A 553 -7.88 13.87 -45.32
CA ASP A 553 -7.92 14.33 -46.68
C ASP A 553 -8.77 15.62 -46.77
N PRO A 554 -8.17 16.77 -47.09
CA PRO A 554 -8.90 18.04 -47.11
C PRO A 554 -10.01 18.08 -48.18
N GLN A 555 -10.05 17.13 -49.12
CA GLN A 555 -11.06 17.05 -50.19
C GLN A 555 -12.17 16.03 -49.87
N ALA A 556 -12.00 15.20 -48.84
CA ALA A 556 -13.01 14.21 -48.49
C ALA A 556 -14.27 14.89 -47.92
N LYS A 557 -15.43 14.57 -48.48
CA LYS A 557 -16.72 15.04 -47.94
C LYS A 557 -17.14 14.24 -46.74
N PRO A 558 -17.62 14.88 -45.63
CA PRO A 558 -18.13 14.19 -44.49
C PRO A 558 -19.25 13.23 -44.87
N LYS A 559 -19.22 12.00 -44.37
CA LYS A 559 -20.32 11.05 -44.52
C LYS A 559 -21.27 11.20 -43.33
N THR A 560 -22.53 11.51 -43.63
CA THR A 560 -23.58 11.52 -42.60
C THR A 560 -24.40 10.26 -42.69
N GLN A 561 -24.86 9.80 -41.53
CA GLN A 561 -25.81 8.69 -41.40
C GLN A 561 -26.82 8.96 -40.30
N VAL A 562 -27.92 8.21 -40.27
CA VAL A 562 -28.89 8.25 -39.21
C VAL A 562 -28.60 7.09 -38.24
N GLU A 563 -28.32 7.40 -36.99
CA GLU A 563 -28.17 6.44 -35.91
C GLU A 563 -29.33 6.53 -34.93
N THR A 564 -29.64 5.41 -34.23
CA THR A 564 -30.61 5.41 -33.15
C THR A 564 -29.83 5.58 -31.84
N LEU A 565 -30.02 6.71 -31.17
CA LEU A 565 -29.39 7.05 -29.91
C LEU A 565 -30.41 6.95 -28.76
N THR A 566 -29.91 6.59 -27.58
CA THR A 566 -30.74 6.38 -26.38
C THR A 566 -30.44 7.44 -25.33
N TRP A 567 -31.51 7.89 -24.63
CA TRP A 567 -31.39 8.77 -23.47
C TRP A 567 -31.21 7.94 -22.19
N HIS A 568 -30.34 8.43 -21.30
CA HIS A 568 -30.02 7.81 -20.03
C HIS A 568 -30.23 8.78 -18.87
N ALA A 569 -31.07 8.38 -17.89
CA ALA A 569 -31.26 9.13 -16.65
C ALA A 569 -30.17 8.80 -15.67
N LEU A 570 -29.28 9.75 -15.38
CA LEU A 570 -28.07 9.52 -14.58
C LEU A 570 -27.84 10.62 -13.54
N ASP A 571 -27.39 10.21 -12.36
CA ASP A 571 -26.81 11.08 -11.34
C ASP A 571 -25.29 11.03 -11.45
N ALA A 572 -24.64 12.17 -11.69
CA ALA A 572 -23.18 12.26 -11.62
C ALA A 572 -22.72 12.14 -10.15
N ASN A 573 -21.74 11.28 -9.90
CA ASN A 573 -21.19 11.08 -8.55
C ASN A 573 -20.18 12.17 -8.13
N PHE A 574 -19.83 13.07 -9.06
CA PHE A 574 -18.96 14.22 -8.85
C PHE A 574 -19.71 15.51 -9.16
N TYR A 575 -19.19 16.65 -8.68
CA TYR A 575 -19.76 17.98 -8.99
C TYR A 575 -19.73 18.29 -10.49
N ASN A 576 -18.74 17.75 -11.22
CA ASN A 576 -18.66 17.82 -12.67
C ASN A 576 -19.12 16.54 -13.34
N VAL A 577 -19.96 16.69 -14.34
CA VAL A 577 -20.51 15.60 -15.12
C VAL A 577 -19.46 15.13 -16.13
N LYS A 578 -18.95 13.91 -15.97
CA LYS A 578 -17.89 13.31 -16.76
C LYS A 578 -18.40 12.79 -18.11
N LEU A 579 -18.75 13.69 -19.04
CA LEU A 579 -19.32 13.33 -20.34
C LEU A 579 -18.39 12.43 -21.16
N PHE A 580 -17.08 12.65 -21.08
CA PHE A 580 -16.09 11.77 -21.70
C PHE A 580 -16.27 10.31 -21.23
N ARG A 581 -16.40 10.08 -19.93
CA ARG A 581 -16.58 8.75 -19.34
C ARG A 581 -17.96 8.15 -19.66
N PHE A 582 -18.97 8.99 -19.82
CA PHE A 582 -20.25 8.55 -20.33
C PHE A 582 -20.11 8.08 -21.80
N GLY A 583 -19.44 8.87 -22.63
CA GLY A 583 -19.31 8.60 -24.06
C GLY A 583 -18.45 7.39 -24.43
N GLU A 584 -17.47 7.02 -23.60
CA GLU A 584 -16.56 5.86 -23.84
C GLU A 584 -17.29 4.53 -24.07
N LYS A 585 -18.51 4.40 -23.57
CA LYS A 585 -19.32 3.19 -23.76
C LYS A 585 -19.85 3.01 -25.19
N TRP A 586 -19.95 4.09 -26.00
CA TRP A 586 -20.57 4.08 -27.32
C TRP A 586 -19.66 4.60 -28.45
N ALA A 587 -18.50 5.13 -28.12
CA ALA A 587 -17.57 5.64 -29.09
C ALA A 587 -16.13 5.21 -28.75
N ASN A 588 -15.40 4.70 -29.73
CA ASN A 588 -13.97 4.35 -29.57
C ASN A 588 -13.11 5.58 -29.21
N HIS A 589 -13.57 6.77 -29.60
CA HIS A 589 -13.04 8.06 -29.17
C HIS A 589 -14.18 9.07 -29.11
N THR A 590 -14.05 10.05 -28.24
CA THR A 590 -15.08 11.09 -28.03
C THR A 590 -14.70 12.43 -28.69
N TYR A 591 -13.58 12.48 -29.40
CA TYR A 591 -13.14 13.69 -30.10
C TYR A 591 -14.16 14.10 -31.17
N GLY A 592 -14.62 15.35 -31.10
CA GLY A 592 -15.66 15.86 -31.95
C GLY A 592 -17.08 15.36 -31.62
N SER A 593 -17.27 14.64 -30.54
CA SER A 593 -18.62 14.25 -30.11
C SER A 593 -19.36 15.43 -29.51
N LEU A 594 -20.62 15.57 -29.89
CA LEU A 594 -21.56 16.50 -29.31
C LEU A 594 -22.39 15.75 -28.25
N PHE A 595 -22.31 16.19 -27.02
CA PHE A 595 -23.08 15.68 -25.91
C PHE A 595 -24.31 16.58 -25.69
N TRP A 596 -25.50 15.98 -25.64
CA TRP A 596 -26.75 16.67 -25.38
C TRP A 596 -27.31 16.27 -24.03
N ALA A 597 -27.57 17.24 -23.17
CA ALA A 597 -28.05 17.00 -21.82
C ALA A 597 -29.30 17.85 -21.50
N VAL A 598 -30.23 17.27 -20.77
CA VAL A 598 -31.47 17.91 -20.31
C VAL A 598 -31.67 17.60 -18.84
N THR A 599 -32.08 18.62 -18.08
CA THR A 599 -32.52 18.40 -16.69
C THR A 599 -33.73 19.28 -16.40
N THR A 600 -34.64 18.77 -15.55
CA THR A 600 -35.79 19.51 -15.04
C THR A 600 -35.51 19.99 -13.63
N ILE A 601 -35.78 21.25 -13.38
CA ILE A 601 -35.52 21.94 -12.12
C ILE A 601 -36.81 22.52 -11.60
N ASP A 602 -37.24 22.09 -10.44
CA ASP A 602 -38.38 22.70 -9.75
C ASP A 602 -37.89 23.67 -8.70
N SER A 603 -38.23 24.94 -8.85
CA SER A 603 -37.93 25.98 -7.86
C SER A 603 -39.13 26.17 -6.92
N PRO A 604 -38.96 26.19 -5.58
CA PRO A 604 -40.07 26.34 -4.65
C PRO A 604 -40.76 27.73 -4.71
N VAL A 605 -40.01 28.72 -5.18
CA VAL A 605 -40.46 30.09 -5.37
C VAL A 605 -39.87 30.67 -6.66
N GLU A 606 -40.43 31.77 -7.17
CA GLU A 606 -39.80 32.54 -8.20
C GLU A 606 -38.54 33.18 -7.65
N GLN A 607 -37.41 33.04 -8.36
CA GLN A 607 -36.15 33.61 -7.98
C GLN A 607 -35.63 34.53 -9.10
N GLN A 608 -35.60 35.84 -8.82
CA GLN A 608 -35.18 36.86 -9.76
C GLN A 608 -33.69 37.16 -9.60
N ASN A 609 -33.08 37.77 -10.61
CA ASN A 609 -31.68 38.18 -10.62
C ASN A 609 -30.68 37.05 -10.42
N VAL A 610 -31.08 35.82 -10.73
CA VAL A 610 -30.22 34.62 -10.66
C VAL A 610 -29.22 34.61 -11.82
N ARG A 611 -28.06 34.03 -11.63
CA ARG A 611 -27.09 33.73 -12.71
C ARG A 611 -26.87 32.24 -12.85
N LEU A 612 -26.85 31.75 -14.07
CA LEU A 612 -26.32 30.43 -14.37
C LEU A 612 -24.81 30.56 -14.49
N ALA A 613 -24.06 29.85 -13.64
CA ALA A 613 -22.62 29.76 -13.68
C ALA A 613 -22.22 28.36 -14.16
N ALA A 614 -21.45 28.27 -15.22
CA ALA A 614 -21.08 27.00 -15.85
C ALA A 614 -19.59 26.94 -16.23
N GLY A 615 -19.10 25.71 -16.31
CA GLY A 615 -17.78 25.38 -16.86
C GLY A 615 -17.85 24.14 -17.73
N SER A 616 -17.05 24.06 -18.78
CA SER A 616 -16.95 22.88 -19.65
C SER A 616 -15.55 22.70 -20.23
N ASN A 617 -15.20 21.45 -20.56
CA ASN A 617 -14.13 21.19 -21.51
C ASN A 617 -14.70 21.30 -22.93
N GLY A 618 -13.97 21.97 -23.80
CA GLY A 618 -14.49 22.35 -25.10
C GLY A 618 -15.61 23.38 -24.98
N ALA A 619 -16.30 23.65 -26.08
CA ALA A 619 -17.35 24.65 -26.10
C ALA A 619 -18.69 24.08 -25.62
N SER A 620 -19.51 24.94 -25.02
CA SER A 620 -20.86 24.58 -24.59
C SER A 620 -21.85 25.72 -24.75
N ILE A 621 -23.11 25.38 -24.97
CA ILE A 621 -24.22 26.31 -25.03
C ILE A 621 -25.34 25.84 -24.09
N TRP A 622 -26.01 26.81 -23.45
CA TRP A 622 -26.98 26.56 -22.38
C TRP A 622 -28.29 27.30 -22.65
N TRP A 623 -29.40 26.60 -22.53
CA TRP A 623 -30.74 27.16 -22.68
C TRP A 623 -31.54 26.91 -21.42
N LEU A 624 -32.17 27.96 -20.91
CA LEU A 624 -33.14 27.88 -19.81
C LEU A 624 -34.55 28.15 -20.37
N ASN A 625 -35.47 27.22 -20.21
CA ASN A 625 -36.87 27.33 -20.72
C ASN A 625 -36.94 27.64 -22.22
N GLY A 626 -35.96 27.19 -23.00
CA GLY A 626 -35.90 27.39 -24.45
C GLY A 626 -35.12 28.65 -24.91
N GLU A 627 -34.77 29.53 -23.97
CA GLU A 627 -33.96 30.74 -24.27
C GLU A 627 -32.47 30.48 -24.05
N GLU A 628 -31.62 30.91 -24.97
CA GLU A 628 -30.18 30.86 -24.82
C GLU A 628 -29.75 31.80 -23.67
N VAL A 629 -29.05 31.28 -22.69
CA VAL A 629 -28.59 32.06 -21.52
C VAL A 629 -27.07 32.16 -21.42
N LEU A 630 -26.32 31.22 -22.01
CA LEU A 630 -24.86 31.24 -21.96
C LEU A 630 -24.26 30.45 -23.14
N LEU A 631 -23.22 31.00 -23.78
CA LEU A 631 -22.36 30.31 -24.71
C LEU A 631 -20.90 30.42 -24.18
N LEU A 632 -20.25 29.28 -24.02
CA LEU A 632 -18.83 29.17 -23.73
C LEU A 632 -18.14 28.70 -25.01
N GLU A 633 -17.33 29.56 -25.62
CA GLU A 633 -16.64 29.29 -26.85
C GLU A 633 -15.17 28.90 -26.70
N GLY A 634 -14.59 28.31 -27.72
CA GLY A 634 -13.18 27.97 -27.79
C GLY A 634 -12.83 26.61 -27.18
N ASP A 635 -11.56 26.23 -27.32
CA ASP A 635 -10.96 25.07 -26.64
C ASP A 635 -10.62 25.45 -25.21
N ARG A 636 -11.32 24.86 -24.25
CA ARG A 636 -11.31 25.26 -22.84
C ARG A 636 -10.94 24.10 -21.92
N ARG A 637 -10.35 24.45 -20.78
CA ARG A 637 -10.26 23.55 -19.64
C ARG A 637 -11.53 23.69 -18.80
N MET A 638 -12.00 22.61 -18.21
CA MET A 638 -13.11 22.66 -17.26
C MET A 638 -12.69 23.39 -15.99
N VAL A 639 -13.22 24.58 -15.81
CA VAL A 639 -13.02 25.45 -14.64
C VAL A 639 -14.41 25.74 -14.05
N VAL A 640 -14.50 25.74 -12.73
CA VAL A 640 -15.75 26.09 -12.06
C VAL A 640 -16.07 27.57 -12.34
N ASP A 641 -17.35 27.84 -12.70
CA ASP A 641 -17.85 29.20 -12.97
C ASP A 641 -17.05 29.96 -14.03
N ASP A 642 -16.50 29.23 -15.01
CA ASP A 642 -15.70 29.79 -16.10
C ASP A 642 -16.49 30.81 -16.97
N GLY A 643 -17.82 30.65 -17.01
CA GLY A 643 -18.73 31.62 -17.60
C GLY A 643 -20.02 31.76 -16.81
N MET A 644 -20.58 32.97 -16.87
CA MET A 644 -21.84 33.31 -16.20
C MET A 644 -22.82 33.94 -17.16
N SER A 645 -24.09 33.58 -17.05
CA SER A 645 -25.17 34.23 -17.80
C SER A 645 -25.35 35.69 -17.37
N SER A 646 -26.09 36.47 -18.17
CA SER A 646 -26.79 37.64 -17.67
C SER A 646 -27.71 37.24 -16.51
N ARG A 647 -28.31 38.25 -15.85
CA ARG A 647 -29.33 37.98 -14.81
C ARG A 647 -30.59 37.43 -15.46
N ILE A 648 -31.04 36.29 -14.93
CA ILE A 648 -32.20 35.52 -15.40
C ILE A 648 -33.18 35.27 -14.27
N THR A 649 -34.32 34.75 -14.56
CA THR A 649 -35.32 34.37 -13.57
C THR A 649 -35.60 32.85 -13.60
N LEU A 650 -35.45 32.20 -12.47
CA LEU A 650 -36.01 30.87 -12.24
C LEU A 650 -37.50 31.01 -11.86
N LYS A 651 -38.40 30.51 -12.70
CA LYS A 651 -39.84 30.54 -12.44
C LYS A 651 -40.16 29.63 -11.25
N GLN A 652 -41.19 30.00 -10.49
CA GLN A 652 -41.74 29.06 -9.51
C GLN A 652 -42.23 27.78 -10.23
N GLY A 653 -41.95 26.61 -9.64
CA GLY A 653 -42.22 25.32 -10.25
C GLY A 653 -41.20 24.96 -11.32
N ARG A 654 -41.68 24.36 -12.41
CA ARG A 654 -40.83 23.71 -13.41
C ARG A 654 -40.02 24.70 -14.28
N ASN A 655 -38.71 24.47 -14.32
CA ASN A 655 -37.79 25.05 -15.31
C ASN A 655 -37.09 23.90 -16.05
N VAL A 656 -36.70 24.12 -17.28
CA VAL A 656 -35.98 23.11 -18.08
C VAL A 656 -34.63 23.72 -18.50
N LEU A 657 -33.56 23.09 -18.04
CA LEU A 657 -32.20 23.44 -18.43
C LEU A 657 -31.72 22.42 -19.48
N ARG A 658 -31.28 22.92 -20.65
CA ARG A 658 -30.64 22.14 -21.72
C ARG A 658 -29.24 22.62 -21.93
N CYS A 659 -28.35 21.71 -22.27
CA CYS A 659 -27.05 22.11 -22.78
C CYS A 659 -26.57 21.16 -23.87
N ALA A 660 -25.71 21.71 -24.72
CA ALA A 660 -24.90 20.93 -25.65
C ALA A 660 -23.44 21.24 -25.39
N VAL A 661 -22.61 20.20 -25.31
CA VAL A 661 -21.17 20.30 -25.09
C VAL A 661 -20.45 19.58 -26.22
N ILE A 662 -19.55 20.27 -26.93
CA ILE A 662 -18.73 19.64 -27.95
C ILE A 662 -17.34 19.35 -27.42
N ASN A 663 -16.90 18.10 -27.62
CA ASN A 663 -15.59 17.66 -27.14
C ASN A 663 -14.49 18.07 -28.11
N GLY A 664 -13.51 18.82 -27.60
CA GLY A 664 -12.23 19.08 -28.27
C GLY A 664 -11.20 17.98 -28.05
N PRO A 665 -9.92 18.27 -28.19
CA PRO A 665 -8.82 17.29 -28.07
C PRO A 665 -8.57 16.78 -26.65
N GLY A 666 -9.28 17.29 -25.66
CA GLY A 666 -9.17 16.93 -24.27
C GLY A 666 -10.31 16.06 -23.76
N LEU A 667 -10.50 16.05 -22.45
CA LEU A 667 -11.62 15.42 -21.75
C LEU A 667 -12.88 16.29 -21.95
N SER A 668 -14.06 15.67 -21.91
CA SER A 668 -15.34 16.39 -21.90
C SER A 668 -15.95 16.28 -20.53
N ASP A 669 -15.97 17.36 -19.83
CA ASP A 669 -16.65 17.50 -18.55
C ASP A 669 -17.49 18.76 -18.60
N MET A 670 -18.55 18.82 -17.79
CA MET A 670 -19.29 20.04 -17.55
C MET A 670 -19.65 20.16 -16.09
N CYS A 671 -19.76 21.37 -15.59
CA CYS A 671 -20.41 21.66 -14.31
C CYS A 671 -21.30 22.89 -14.44
N VAL A 672 -22.36 22.95 -13.65
CA VAL A 672 -23.29 24.06 -13.64
C VAL A 672 -23.99 24.20 -12.30
N ARG A 673 -24.21 25.45 -11.91
CA ARG A 673 -24.98 25.82 -10.74
C ARG A 673 -25.70 27.17 -10.96
N PHE A 674 -26.70 27.44 -10.13
CA PHE A 674 -27.29 28.76 -10.08
C PHE A 674 -26.77 29.53 -8.87
N LEU A 675 -26.51 30.79 -9.07
CA LEU A 675 -26.09 31.73 -8.04
C LEU A 675 -27.18 32.78 -7.82
N ASP A 676 -27.46 33.13 -6.58
CA ASP A 676 -28.38 34.20 -6.22
C ASP A 676 -27.83 35.60 -6.59
N GLU A 677 -28.55 36.64 -6.31
CA GLU A 677 -28.16 38.02 -6.60
C GLU A 677 -26.84 38.41 -5.92
N LYS A 678 -26.54 37.81 -4.78
CA LYS A 678 -25.33 38.05 -3.98
C LYS A 678 -24.17 37.12 -4.37
N GLY A 679 -24.38 36.19 -5.28
CA GLY A 679 -23.38 35.19 -5.72
C GLY A 679 -23.33 33.93 -4.88
N ASN A 680 -24.27 33.71 -3.97
CA ASN A 680 -24.31 32.45 -3.21
C ASN A 680 -24.95 31.31 -4.02
N PRO A 681 -24.49 30.06 -3.86
CA PRO A 681 -25.10 28.92 -4.50
C PRO A 681 -26.55 28.67 -4.07
N ILE A 682 -27.45 28.44 -5.04
CA ILE A 682 -28.84 28.08 -4.79
C ILE A 682 -28.93 26.58 -4.62
N THR A 683 -29.30 26.12 -3.41
CA THR A 683 -29.36 24.69 -3.05
C THR A 683 -30.75 24.15 -2.77
N ASN A 684 -31.76 25.03 -2.74
CA ASN A 684 -33.16 24.70 -2.41
C ASN A 684 -34.00 24.27 -3.63
N LEU A 685 -33.36 23.84 -4.70
CA LEU A 685 -33.99 23.34 -5.91
C LEU A 685 -34.21 21.83 -5.84
N GLU A 686 -35.25 21.32 -6.51
CA GLU A 686 -35.43 19.90 -6.78
C GLU A 686 -35.09 19.59 -8.24
N ILE A 687 -34.25 18.58 -8.47
CA ILE A 687 -33.78 18.16 -9.78
C ILE A 687 -34.40 16.81 -10.13
N LYS A 688 -35.19 16.76 -11.23
CA LYS A 688 -35.95 15.59 -11.67
C LYS A 688 -35.43 14.98 -12.93
#